data_082094b49fbcaa690d11dfab051d43e7
#
_entry.id   082094b49fbcaa690d11dfab051d43e7
#
_cell.length_a   1.000
_cell.length_b   1.000
_cell.length_c   1.000
_cell.angle_alpha   90.00
_cell.angle_beta   90.00
_cell.angle_gamma   90.00
#
_symmetry.space_group_name_H-M   'P 1'
#
loop_
_entity.id
_entity.type
_entity.pdbx_description
1 polymer ?
#
loop_
_entity_poly.entity_id
_entity_poly.type
_entity_poly.pdbx_seq_one_letter_code
_entity_poly.pdbx_strand_id
1 'polypeptide(L)'
;KPELEWEVDAFWKKFREEVLSEIASGAKVSMELRVSEAPELRRELAIQVKSEIEAQGGQVEEVTVLSAYKQGLLWLMEQVAPVLENLPVATVELGWKPFPVEIPTDQRFQGEPARWLNELYPADDLLAGQLGLPLNSVSFFMQEEGESIYSVTAKDSSGAVLLQDSFSPKYYERPYFDAFPDYAQVTVTTGWLKATVDEVTLVDERIATDSDRIWDYYQATTLEEVYDEIKSNTGGKPTRDKAPYFHTLRVELKASEPDYKLEIDQEHISVLESLHDDIYFDTLDFFYEVAETAAGGDAPRSRSLAPGNVLPWIHPERRGQPPELTITYSGFASKQPKLVVRYREKENEEYETETRVLAPAEIPEPYIYLAEVKAGEDGLARLGFLVTLEDTEPLPRLATLLDNLQRLQDEGLFTEALGIRGAAQIVVRLEAPGAVSTRTYASQPAERSAAPSELYRSRLVTWDHVISPAESEIISHTLGTLPNVTTYVGGYSYQGRPVSVMEIKLPMEAELVSQAKLNTWKPVLSIVGRQHANEVSSTSHILRLAELMATDPQYQSYLKRMNVVIQPVVNPDGASLSYELQKLTPTHCLHAGRYSALGPDVPGQVNNPDTLLTEALVMRDVSRKWVADVRLNPHGYPSHEWVHQFANYNPKSFRSYWIPRGWYTSARVIEDPRLKDYNDAALAMRDYIAEEVSKDPQVRETNLRIYDRYQRWTMRWQPHLYNLEIYRDTAIYHSRRSSSVSVPGPEALIRPTVFSGSTEAMDETAQGPWLDLVTRMGFGYLMASVRFLDEAVYSLYRMEGESQGSVRISLTRPRPIRSGRPGSGNQQ
;
A
#
# COMPACT_ATOMS: atom_id res chain seq x y z
N LYS A 1 23.41 -13.00 11.86
CA LYS A 1 22.69 -12.73 13.12
C LYS A 1 23.67 -12.06 14.06
N PRO A 2 23.60 -10.70 14.22
CA PRO A 2 24.47 -9.97 15.16
C PRO A 2 24.07 -10.25 16.61
N GLU A 3 25.00 -10.01 17.53
CA GLU A 3 24.70 -9.87 18.94
C GLU A 3 24.43 -8.39 19.23
N LEU A 4 23.22 -8.07 19.66
CA LEU A 4 22.82 -6.72 20.04
C LEU A 4 22.69 -6.65 21.56
N GLU A 5 23.27 -5.61 22.16
CA GLU A 5 23.14 -5.36 23.58
C GLU A 5 21.70 -4.89 23.87
N TRP A 6 21.09 -5.44 24.92
CA TRP A 6 19.76 -5.00 25.37
C TRP A 6 19.85 -3.61 26.03
N GLU A 7 18.90 -2.72 25.68
CA GLU A 7 18.88 -1.38 26.25
C GLU A 7 18.83 -1.36 27.79
N VAL A 8 18.14 -2.33 28.40
CA VAL A 8 18.03 -2.46 29.85
C VAL A 8 19.36 -2.91 30.47
N ASP A 9 20.11 -3.78 29.82
CA ASP A 9 21.46 -4.16 30.29
C ASP A 9 22.43 -2.99 30.20
N ALA A 10 22.39 -2.24 29.11
CA ALA A 10 23.16 -1.01 28.95
C ALA A 10 22.83 0.04 30.03
N PHE A 11 21.54 0.19 30.35
CA PHE A 11 21.09 1.02 31.46
C PHE A 11 21.66 0.53 32.80
N TRP A 12 21.47 -0.75 33.15
CA TRP A 12 21.95 -1.28 34.43
C TRP A 12 23.46 -1.14 34.60
N LYS A 13 24.21 -1.39 33.54
CA LYS A 13 25.67 -1.20 33.55
C LYS A 13 26.02 0.25 33.89
N LYS A 14 25.46 1.20 33.14
CA LYS A 14 25.74 2.61 33.33
C LYS A 14 25.26 3.12 34.68
N PHE A 15 24.07 2.71 35.13
CA PHE A 15 23.55 3.07 36.44
C PHE A 15 24.46 2.57 37.59
N ARG A 16 24.94 1.33 37.54
CA ARG A 16 25.83 0.78 38.59
C ARG A 16 27.20 1.42 38.56
N GLU A 17 27.77 1.66 37.42
CA GLU A 17 29.11 2.21 37.27
C GLU A 17 29.18 3.72 37.58
N GLU A 18 28.21 4.50 37.18
CA GLU A 18 28.32 5.97 37.23
C GLU A 18 27.36 6.63 38.26
N VAL A 19 26.29 5.94 38.69
CA VAL A 19 25.34 6.53 39.63
C VAL A 19 25.40 5.83 40.99
N LEU A 20 25.20 4.48 41.03
CA LEU A 20 25.08 3.74 42.26
C LEU A 20 26.37 3.80 43.11
N SER A 21 27.55 3.81 42.46
CA SER A 21 28.84 3.92 43.09
C SER A 21 29.07 5.27 43.82
N GLU A 22 28.36 6.31 43.43
CA GLU A 22 28.48 7.68 43.96
C GLU A 22 27.47 7.99 45.07
N ILE A 23 26.52 7.07 45.33
CA ILE A 23 25.48 7.26 46.34
C ILE A 23 26.09 7.05 47.79
N ALA A 24 26.26 8.15 48.52
CA ALA A 24 26.58 8.10 49.92
C ALA A 24 25.32 7.84 50.75
N SER A 25 25.52 7.33 51.98
CA SER A 25 24.41 7.08 52.94
C SER A 25 23.61 8.36 53.22
N GLY A 26 22.32 8.36 52.95
CA GLY A 26 21.42 9.50 53.07
C GLY A 26 21.41 10.46 51.91
N ALA A 27 22.20 10.23 50.86
CA ALA A 27 22.17 11.05 49.66
C ALA A 27 20.81 11.01 48.97
N LYS A 28 20.33 12.13 48.49
CA LYS A 28 19.03 12.26 47.76
C LYS A 28 19.27 11.98 46.29
N VAL A 29 18.47 11.07 45.73
CA VAL A 29 18.61 10.62 44.35
C VAL A 29 17.35 10.90 43.56
N SER A 30 17.48 11.61 42.45
CA SER A 30 16.43 11.78 41.43
C SER A 30 16.90 11.22 40.10
N MET A 31 16.05 10.43 39.45
CA MET A 31 16.39 9.77 38.19
C MET A 31 15.23 9.74 37.20
N GLU A 32 15.54 10.05 35.96
CA GLU A 32 14.66 9.85 34.80
C GLU A 32 15.33 8.89 33.83
N LEU A 33 14.63 7.82 33.49
CA LEU A 33 15.04 6.85 32.48
C LEU A 33 13.98 6.80 31.36
N ARG A 34 14.44 6.68 30.10
CA ARG A 34 13.57 6.48 28.93
C ARG A 34 14.05 5.26 28.18
N VAL A 35 13.16 4.28 27.99
CA VAL A 35 13.41 3.01 27.32
C VAL A 35 12.23 2.62 26.45
N SER A 36 12.45 1.78 25.43
CA SER A 36 11.40 1.31 24.50
C SER A 36 10.61 0.11 24.98
N GLU A 37 10.75 -0.25 26.25
CA GLU A 37 10.10 -1.42 26.85
C GLU A 37 8.60 -1.20 27.13
N ALA A 38 7.89 -2.30 27.23
CA ALA A 38 6.47 -2.30 27.60
C ALA A 38 6.19 -1.62 28.94
N PRO A 39 5.00 -1.01 29.15
CA PRO A 39 4.67 -0.25 30.36
C PRO A 39 4.85 -1.03 31.66
N GLU A 40 4.56 -2.33 31.66
CA GLU A 40 4.72 -3.22 32.81
C GLU A 40 6.19 -3.30 33.22
N LEU A 41 7.08 -3.52 32.25
CA LEU A 41 8.51 -3.63 32.50
C LEU A 41 9.11 -2.29 32.94
N ARG A 42 8.65 -1.18 32.37
CA ARG A 42 9.09 0.16 32.83
C ARG A 42 8.70 0.42 34.29
N ARG A 43 7.51 -0.01 34.73
CA ARG A 43 7.11 0.04 36.16
C ARG A 43 7.97 -0.86 37.05
N GLU A 44 8.30 -2.08 36.58
CA GLU A 44 9.19 -2.99 37.30
C GLU A 44 10.60 -2.40 37.42
N LEU A 45 11.15 -1.82 36.38
CA LEU A 45 12.43 -1.14 36.39
C LEU A 45 12.46 0.02 37.40
N ALA A 46 11.40 0.82 37.46
CA ALA A 46 11.30 1.90 38.46
C ALA A 46 11.36 1.38 39.91
N ILE A 47 10.67 0.25 40.19
CA ILE A 47 10.68 -0.40 41.49
C ILE A 47 12.09 -0.94 41.81
N GLN A 48 12.72 -1.63 40.86
CA GLN A 48 14.06 -2.21 41.03
C GLN A 48 15.10 -1.13 41.31
N VAL A 49 15.08 -0.03 40.52
CA VAL A 49 15.99 1.10 40.70
C VAL A 49 15.83 1.72 42.10
N LYS A 50 14.59 1.97 42.54
CA LYS A 50 14.33 2.48 43.90
C LYS A 50 14.93 1.56 44.96
N SER A 51 14.72 0.26 44.82
CA SER A 51 15.26 -0.72 45.75
C SER A 51 16.79 -0.76 45.80
N GLU A 52 17.47 -0.63 44.64
CA GLU A 52 18.94 -0.58 44.57
C GLU A 52 19.49 0.72 45.20
N ILE A 53 18.83 1.87 44.99
CA ILE A 53 19.21 3.14 45.64
C ILE A 53 19.08 3.03 47.15
N GLU A 54 17.96 2.50 47.64
CA GLU A 54 17.68 2.31 49.08
C GLU A 54 18.65 1.30 49.73
N ALA A 55 18.98 0.20 49.01
CA ALA A 55 19.92 -0.80 49.46
C ALA A 55 21.35 -0.24 49.62
N GLN A 56 21.72 0.74 48.76
CA GLN A 56 22.99 1.47 48.86
C GLN A 56 22.97 2.52 49.99
N GLY A 57 21.81 2.76 50.60
CA GLY A 57 21.63 3.76 51.67
C GLY A 57 21.22 5.14 51.20
N GLY A 58 20.86 5.30 49.92
CA GLY A 58 20.34 6.52 49.37
C GLY A 58 18.87 6.79 49.75
N GLN A 59 18.43 8.01 49.61
CA GLN A 59 17.03 8.44 49.71
C GLN A 59 16.47 8.74 48.34
N VAL A 60 15.43 8.03 47.90
CA VAL A 60 14.77 8.27 46.63
C VAL A 60 13.91 9.53 46.73
N GLU A 61 14.25 10.59 46.01
CA GLU A 61 13.38 11.74 45.81
C GLU A 61 12.40 11.47 44.70
N GLU A 62 12.88 11.06 43.54
CA GLU A 62 12.07 10.75 42.36
C GLU A 62 12.78 9.68 41.51
N VAL A 63 12.02 8.71 41.00
CA VAL A 63 12.47 7.77 39.99
C VAL A 63 11.33 7.58 39.00
N THR A 64 11.54 8.05 37.78
CA THR A 64 10.59 8.00 36.67
C THR A 64 11.17 7.19 35.52
N VAL A 65 10.42 6.21 35.02
CA VAL A 65 10.79 5.43 33.81
C VAL A 65 9.70 5.62 32.75
N LEU A 66 10.04 6.36 31.71
CA LEU A 66 9.12 6.73 30.62
C LEU A 66 9.42 5.94 29.35
N SER A 67 8.49 5.99 28.40
CA SER A 67 8.74 5.48 27.04
C SER A 67 9.75 6.36 26.29
N ALA A 68 10.61 5.72 25.53
CA ALA A 68 11.51 6.40 24.58
C ALA A 68 10.79 6.75 23.26
N TYR A 69 9.62 6.17 22.99
CA TYR A 69 8.81 6.36 21.80
C TYR A 69 7.52 7.11 22.11
N LYS A 70 7.08 8.05 21.27
CA LYS A 70 5.92 8.94 21.51
C LYS A 70 5.94 9.57 22.92
N GLN A 71 7.09 10.11 23.27
CA GLN A 71 7.42 10.53 24.63
C GLN A 71 6.42 11.57 25.18
N GLY A 72 5.94 12.51 24.34
CA GLY A 72 5.00 13.53 24.76
C GLY A 72 3.63 12.96 25.12
N LEU A 73 3.08 12.06 24.29
CA LEU A 73 1.80 11.41 24.56
C LEU A 73 1.87 10.57 25.83
N LEU A 74 2.90 9.73 25.95
CA LEU A 74 3.00 8.83 27.11
C LEU A 74 3.31 9.58 28.41
N TRP A 75 4.04 10.70 28.35
CA TRP A 75 4.13 11.60 29.50
C TRP A 75 2.76 12.11 29.93
N LEU A 76 1.95 12.59 28.99
CA LEU A 76 0.58 13.05 29.30
C LEU A 76 -0.25 11.95 29.92
N MET A 77 -0.25 10.75 29.35
CA MET A 77 -1.13 9.66 29.78
C MET A 77 -0.66 8.95 31.07
N GLU A 78 0.64 8.86 31.29
CA GLU A 78 1.20 8.10 32.41
C GLU A 78 1.56 8.98 33.63
N GLN A 79 1.85 10.26 33.43
CA GLN A 79 2.26 11.17 34.51
C GLN A 79 1.21 12.24 34.80
N VAL A 80 0.64 12.87 33.76
CA VAL A 80 -0.27 14.00 33.93
C VAL A 80 -1.70 13.54 34.18
N ALA A 81 -2.25 12.69 33.35
CA ALA A 81 -3.65 12.26 33.43
C ALA A 81 -4.02 11.65 34.78
N PRO A 82 -3.21 10.78 35.43
CA PRO A 82 -3.52 10.24 36.74
C PRO A 82 -3.60 11.29 37.87
N VAL A 83 -2.88 12.40 37.76
CA VAL A 83 -3.00 13.52 38.68
C VAL A 83 -4.30 14.29 38.45
N LEU A 84 -4.64 14.53 37.18
CA LEU A 84 -5.86 15.25 36.80
C LEU A 84 -7.15 14.53 37.18
N GLU A 85 -7.17 13.19 37.18
CA GLU A 85 -8.34 12.39 37.61
C GLU A 85 -8.81 12.73 39.04
N ASN A 86 -7.89 13.17 39.88
CA ASN A 86 -8.19 13.50 41.27
C ASN A 86 -8.52 15.00 41.49
N LEU A 87 -8.63 15.77 40.44
CA LEU A 87 -8.87 17.22 40.46
C LEU A 87 -10.19 17.57 39.79
N PRO A 88 -10.86 18.66 40.18
CA PRO A 88 -12.12 19.11 39.56
C PRO A 88 -11.84 19.85 38.22
N VAL A 89 -11.23 19.17 37.28
CA VAL A 89 -10.83 19.73 36.01
C VAL A 89 -12.05 20.06 35.14
N ALA A 90 -12.07 21.24 34.54
CA ALA A 90 -13.07 21.65 33.57
C ALA A 90 -12.47 21.85 32.16
N THR A 91 -11.21 22.29 32.07
CA THR A 91 -10.52 22.49 30.78
C THR A 91 -9.05 22.10 30.89
N VAL A 92 -8.50 21.62 29.77
CA VAL A 92 -7.06 21.30 29.59
C VAL A 92 -6.56 22.02 28.36
N GLU A 93 -5.47 22.77 28.52
CA GLU A 93 -4.78 23.46 27.43
C GLU A 93 -3.41 22.79 27.22
N LEU A 94 -3.15 22.28 26.01
CA LEU A 94 -1.91 21.62 25.62
C LEU A 94 -1.12 22.53 24.68
N GLY A 95 0.03 22.96 25.14
CA GLY A 95 0.98 23.73 24.34
C GLY A 95 1.99 22.82 23.67
N TRP A 96 2.39 23.15 22.44
CA TRP A 96 3.43 22.48 21.70
C TRP A 96 4.29 23.47 20.91
N LYS A 97 5.56 23.18 20.69
CA LYS A 97 6.42 24.00 19.84
C LYS A 97 6.41 23.50 18.39
N PRO A 98 6.46 24.44 17.42
CA PRO A 98 6.72 24.05 16.05
C PRO A 98 8.09 23.40 15.96
N PHE A 99 8.19 22.36 15.11
CA PHE A 99 9.49 21.77 14.80
C PHE A 99 10.33 22.80 14.01
N PRO A 100 11.58 23.05 14.38
CA PRO A 100 12.41 23.98 13.65
C PRO A 100 12.65 23.46 12.24
N VAL A 101 12.08 24.14 11.27
CA VAL A 101 12.27 23.83 9.86
C VAL A 101 13.52 24.54 9.38
N GLU A 102 14.67 23.91 9.42
CA GLU A 102 15.69 24.22 8.45
C GLU A 102 15.22 23.66 7.12
N ILE A 103 14.81 24.54 6.20
CA ILE A 103 14.46 24.15 4.85
C ILE A 103 15.77 23.70 4.21
N PRO A 104 16.07 22.41 4.06
CA PRO A 104 17.20 22.00 3.28
C PRO A 104 16.99 22.53 1.86
N THR A 105 18.04 22.86 1.15
CA THR A 105 18.00 23.20 -0.27
C THR A 105 17.33 22.09 -1.10
N ASP A 106 17.22 20.91 -0.55
CA ASP A 106 16.44 19.78 -1.07
C ASP A 106 15.01 19.79 -0.48
N GLN A 107 14.03 20.15 -1.31
CA GLN A 107 12.60 20.15 -0.94
C GLN A 107 12.05 18.79 -0.51
N ARG A 108 12.87 17.73 -0.56
CA ARG A 108 12.50 16.36 -0.16
C ARG A 108 12.27 16.21 1.34
N PHE A 109 12.95 17.00 2.14
CA PHE A 109 12.92 16.94 3.60
C PHE A 109 12.49 18.29 4.18
N GLN A 110 11.35 18.78 3.79
CA GLN A 110 10.75 19.89 4.50
C GLN A 110 10.23 19.33 5.82
N GLY A 111 10.95 19.66 6.90
CA GLY A 111 10.53 19.34 8.24
C GLY A 111 9.08 19.79 8.46
N GLU A 112 8.25 18.90 9.01
CA GLU A 112 6.85 19.20 9.26
C GLU A 112 6.71 20.08 10.50
N PRO A 113 6.23 21.33 10.40
CA PRO A 113 6.14 22.22 11.54
C PRO A 113 5.34 21.63 12.70
N ALA A 114 4.40 20.74 12.42
CA ALA A 114 3.51 20.12 13.38
C ALA A 114 4.01 18.77 13.95
N ARG A 115 5.27 18.39 13.72
CA ARG A 115 5.80 17.10 14.21
C ARG A 115 5.50 16.89 15.70
N TRP A 116 5.85 17.85 16.56
CA TRP A 116 5.64 17.72 17.98
C TRP A 116 4.17 17.68 18.39
N LEU A 117 3.28 18.34 17.64
CA LEU A 117 1.84 18.16 17.80
C LEU A 117 1.41 16.72 17.50
N ASN A 118 1.85 16.21 16.37
CA ASN A 118 1.50 14.86 15.93
C ASN A 118 2.01 13.78 16.89
N GLU A 119 3.13 14.02 17.57
CA GLU A 119 3.62 13.13 18.64
C GLU A 119 2.69 13.07 19.86
N LEU A 120 1.78 14.05 20.01
CA LEU A 120 0.73 14.02 21.05
C LEU A 120 -0.56 13.32 20.61
N TYR A 121 -0.68 12.94 19.32
CA TYR A 121 -1.88 12.30 18.82
C TYR A 121 -2.12 10.94 19.50
N PRO A 122 -3.34 10.62 19.93
CA PRO A 122 -4.59 11.40 19.98
C PRO A 122 -4.94 11.92 21.39
N ALA A 123 -4.09 12.73 22.01
CA ALA A 123 -4.17 13.15 23.41
C ALA A 123 -5.51 13.78 23.82
N ASP A 124 -6.19 14.51 22.91
CA ASP A 124 -7.48 15.13 23.22
C ASP A 124 -8.60 14.12 23.45
N ASP A 125 -8.71 13.14 22.56
CA ASP A 125 -9.68 12.04 22.71
C ASP A 125 -9.41 11.23 24.00
N LEU A 126 -8.14 10.95 24.29
CA LEU A 126 -7.74 10.18 25.47
C LEU A 126 -8.02 10.94 26.78
N LEU A 127 -7.55 12.19 26.87
CA LEU A 127 -7.75 13.00 28.07
C LEU A 127 -9.23 13.31 28.31
N ALA A 128 -9.97 13.68 27.28
CA ALA A 128 -11.41 13.92 27.39
C ALA A 128 -12.13 12.65 27.86
N GLY A 129 -11.82 11.49 27.30
CA GLY A 129 -12.39 10.20 27.72
C GLY A 129 -12.07 9.84 29.16
N GLN A 130 -10.80 9.91 29.56
CA GLN A 130 -10.32 9.55 30.89
C GLN A 130 -10.86 10.49 31.98
N LEU A 131 -10.93 11.79 31.70
CA LEU A 131 -11.41 12.79 32.64
C LEU A 131 -12.94 12.98 32.60
N GLY A 132 -13.65 12.31 31.69
CA GLY A 132 -15.10 12.49 31.51
C GLY A 132 -15.50 13.89 31.04
N LEU A 133 -14.62 14.55 30.28
CA LEU A 133 -14.82 15.92 29.76
C LEU A 133 -15.39 15.90 28.33
N PRO A 134 -16.13 16.96 27.96
CA PRO A 134 -16.41 17.19 26.56
C PRO A 134 -15.11 17.38 25.75
N LEU A 135 -15.04 16.84 24.52
CA LEU A 135 -13.83 16.90 23.69
C LEU A 135 -13.30 18.32 23.47
N ASN A 136 -14.20 19.30 23.33
CA ASN A 136 -13.84 20.70 23.17
C ASN A 136 -13.28 21.38 24.43
N SER A 137 -13.29 20.68 25.59
CA SER A 137 -12.60 21.13 26.79
C SER A 137 -11.10 20.89 26.77
N VAL A 138 -10.62 20.06 25.83
CA VAL A 138 -9.18 19.88 25.58
C VAL A 138 -8.79 20.67 24.32
N SER A 139 -7.86 21.60 24.48
CA SER A 139 -7.45 22.50 23.41
C SER A 139 -5.95 22.51 23.20
N PHE A 140 -5.53 22.82 21.98
CA PHE A 140 -4.12 22.91 21.60
C PHE A 140 -3.76 24.34 21.20
N PHE A 141 -2.55 24.74 21.54
CA PHE A 141 -1.97 25.98 21.07
C PHE A 141 -0.49 25.83 20.75
N MET A 142 -0.03 26.59 19.78
CA MET A 142 1.38 26.67 19.42
C MET A 142 2.09 27.64 20.36
N GLN A 143 3.15 27.21 21.02
CA GLN A 143 3.97 28.02 21.91
C GLN A 143 4.98 28.81 21.09
N GLU A 144 5.04 30.13 21.33
CA GLU A 144 6.05 30.98 20.69
C GLU A 144 7.32 31.09 21.54
N GLU A 145 7.18 30.99 22.87
CA GLU A 145 8.28 31.14 23.86
C GLU A 145 8.30 29.99 24.86
N GLY A 146 9.39 29.85 25.58
CA GLY A 146 9.59 28.85 26.63
C GLY A 146 10.68 27.83 26.27
N GLU A 147 11.23 27.15 27.25
CA GLU A 147 12.31 26.16 27.07
C GLU A 147 11.77 24.78 26.68
N SER A 148 10.62 24.39 27.24
CA SER A 148 10.02 23.08 27.03
C SER A 148 9.24 22.96 25.72
N ILE A 149 9.28 21.77 25.10
CA ILE A 149 8.56 21.48 23.86
C ILE A 149 7.05 21.37 24.11
N TYR A 150 6.65 20.80 25.23
CA TYR A 150 5.26 20.65 25.61
C TYR A 150 4.94 21.38 26.90
N SER A 151 3.71 21.83 27.03
CA SER A 151 3.15 22.33 28.29
C SER A 151 1.71 21.85 28.46
N VAL A 152 1.30 21.69 29.70
CA VAL A 152 -0.08 21.39 30.05
C VAL A 152 -0.55 22.36 31.11
N THR A 153 -1.77 22.90 30.95
CA THR A 153 -2.43 23.71 31.97
C THR A 153 -3.87 23.22 32.15
N ALA A 154 -4.20 22.73 33.33
CA ALA A 154 -5.55 22.33 33.68
C ALA A 154 -6.20 23.35 34.60
N LYS A 155 -7.47 23.68 34.35
CA LYS A 155 -8.25 24.70 35.07
C LYS A 155 -9.59 24.12 35.52
N ASP A 156 -10.09 24.63 36.64
CA ASP A 156 -11.45 24.35 37.11
C ASP A 156 -12.52 25.18 36.39
N SER A 157 -13.76 24.99 36.72
CA SER A 157 -14.91 25.73 36.14
C SER A 157 -14.91 27.22 36.41
N SER A 158 -14.11 27.71 37.36
CA SER A 158 -13.92 29.14 37.65
C SER A 158 -12.77 29.75 36.85
N GLY A 159 -11.97 28.91 36.17
CA GLY A 159 -10.75 29.31 35.47
C GLY A 159 -9.50 29.30 36.37
N ALA A 160 -9.58 28.83 37.62
CA ALA A 160 -8.41 28.71 38.48
C ALA A 160 -7.51 27.55 38.00
N VAL A 161 -6.21 27.78 37.97
CA VAL A 161 -5.22 26.78 37.57
C VAL A 161 -5.10 25.71 38.67
N LEU A 162 -5.34 24.48 38.29
CA LEU A 162 -5.22 23.31 39.15
C LEU A 162 -3.87 22.59 39.01
N LEU A 163 -3.38 22.56 37.77
CA LEU A 163 -2.09 21.96 37.40
C LEU A 163 -1.46 22.78 36.28
N GLN A 164 -0.14 22.96 36.39
CA GLN A 164 0.69 23.44 35.30
C GLN A 164 1.98 22.64 35.30
N ASP A 165 2.31 22.02 34.17
CA ASP A 165 3.51 21.21 34.00
C ASP A 165 4.06 21.37 32.60
N SER A 166 5.32 20.92 32.38
CA SER A 166 5.98 21.00 31.08
C SER A 166 6.96 19.84 30.86
N PHE A 167 7.17 19.51 29.59
CA PHE A 167 7.98 18.36 29.19
C PHE A 167 8.73 18.60 27.89
N SER A 168 9.89 17.98 27.74
CA SER A 168 10.63 17.94 26.51
C SER A 168 11.07 16.51 26.18
N PRO A 169 10.79 16.02 24.97
CA PRO A 169 11.32 14.75 24.52
C PRO A 169 12.84 14.79 24.41
N LYS A 170 13.46 13.62 24.56
CA LYS A 170 14.89 13.44 24.30
C LYS A 170 15.07 12.88 22.91
N TYR A 171 15.95 13.49 22.13
CA TYR A 171 16.22 13.15 20.75
C TYR A 171 17.69 13.39 20.38
N TYR A 172 18.09 12.82 19.24
CA TYR A 172 19.39 13.08 18.63
C TYR A 172 19.24 13.25 17.12
N GLU A 173 20.28 13.78 16.48
CA GLU A 173 20.33 13.95 15.04
C GLU A 173 21.29 12.92 14.44
N ARG A 174 20.91 12.42 13.25
CA ARG A 174 21.72 11.48 12.49
C ARG A 174 21.50 11.67 10.99
N PRO A 175 22.43 11.18 10.12
CA PRO A 175 22.15 11.07 8.70
C PRO A 175 20.93 10.17 8.42
N TYR A 176 20.16 10.50 7.39
CA TYR A 176 19.08 9.64 6.90
C TYR A 176 19.64 8.31 6.38
N PHE A 177 20.73 8.38 5.59
CA PHE A 177 21.51 7.22 5.18
C PHE A 177 22.95 7.36 5.65
N ASP A 178 23.48 6.38 6.34
CA ASP A 178 24.88 6.38 6.76
C ASP A 178 25.84 6.39 5.56
N ALA A 179 25.48 5.70 4.46
CA ALA A 179 26.26 5.67 3.22
C ALA A 179 26.21 6.99 2.42
N PHE A 180 25.24 7.86 2.69
CA PHE A 180 25.04 9.15 2.03
C PHE A 180 24.80 10.26 3.05
N PRO A 181 25.79 10.58 3.91
CA PRO A 181 25.59 11.47 5.06
C PRO A 181 25.18 12.90 4.70
N ASP A 182 25.48 13.36 3.49
CA ASP A 182 25.10 14.69 2.99
C ASP A 182 23.67 14.73 2.40
N TYR A 183 22.97 13.58 2.35
CA TYR A 183 21.65 13.51 1.74
C TYR A 183 20.59 14.24 2.55
N ALA A 184 20.48 13.98 3.84
CA ALA A 184 19.61 14.66 4.80
C ALA A 184 20.01 14.30 6.24
N GLN A 185 19.64 15.17 7.19
CA GLN A 185 19.70 14.88 8.62
C GLN A 185 18.28 14.61 9.13
N VAL A 186 18.15 13.67 10.06
CA VAL A 186 16.89 13.30 10.71
C VAL A 186 17.02 13.39 12.23
N THR A 187 15.95 13.83 12.87
CA THR A 187 15.85 13.93 14.33
C THR A 187 15.08 12.74 14.85
N VAL A 188 15.69 11.95 15.72
CA VAL A 188 15.16 10.68 16.22
C VAL A 188 14.95 10.78 17.73
N THR A 189 13.74 10.47 18.23
CA THR A 189 13.51 10.31 19.67
C THR A 189 14.17 9.01 20.15
N THR A 190 14.72 9.03 21.36
CA THR A 190 15.61 7.95 21.81
C THR A 190 15.53 7.72 23.32
N GLY A 191 16.19 6.67 23.79
CA GLY A 191 16.37 6.39 25.20
C GLY A 191 17.35 7.36 25.87
N TRP A 192 17.18 7.55 27.18
CA TRP A 192 17.96 8.53 27.94
C TRP A 192 18.05 8.16 29.41
N LEU A 193 19.19 8.42 30.01
CA LEU A 193 19.36 8.38 31.46
C LEU A 193 19.79 9.76 31.97
N LYS A 194 19.01 10.31 32.89
CA LYS A 194 19.40 11.45 33.71
C LYS A 194 19.35 11.05 35.17
N ALA A 195 20.44 11.28 35.89
CA ALA A 195 20.52 11.00 37.32
C ALA A 195 21.22 12.12 38.06
N THR A 196 20.62 12.55 39.17
CA THR A 196 21.19 13.55 40.09
C THR A 196 21.28 12.97 41.49
N VAL A 197 22.41 13.27 42.16
CA VAL A 197 22.65 12.92 43.57
C VAL A 197 23.00 14.20 44.32
N ASP A 198 22.23 14.50 45.36
CA ASP A 198 22.36 15.76 46.14
C ASP A 198 22.43 17.02 45.23
N GLU A 199 21.49 17.10 44.28
CA GLU A 199 21.36 18.17 43.26
C GLU A 199 22.51 18.23 42.23
N VAL A 200 23.50 17.33 42.27
CA VAL A 200 24.57 17.23 41.29
C VAL A 200 24.20 16.24 40.20
N THR A 201 24.14 16.67 38.97
CA THR A 201 23.91 15.78 37.83
C THR A 201 25.16 14.93 37.58
N LEU A 202 25.04 13.61 37.78
CA LEU A 202 26.10 12.64 37.50
C LEU A 202 26.07 12.17 36.06
N VAL A 203 24.84 11.90 35.54
CA VAL A 203 24.60 11.40 34.19
C VAL A 203 23.49 12.22 33.56
N ASP A 204 23.65 12.63 32.31
CA ASP A 204 22.59 13.20 31.44
C ASP A 204 22.93 12.83 30.00
N GLU A 205 22.68 11.54 29.62
CA GLU A 205 23.20 10.98 28.38
C GLU A 205 22.20 10.03 27.71
N ARG A 206 22.37 9.89 26.38
CA ARG A 206 21.63 8.93 25.57
C ARG A 206 21.96 7.49 25.96
N ILE A 207 20.92 6.68 26.05
CA ILE A 207 21.00 5.23 26.03
C ILE A 207 20.28 4.77 24.75
N ALA A 208 21.01 4.20 23.82
CA ALA A 208 20.44 3.71 22.59
C ALA A 208 19.35 2.66 22.89
N THR A 209 18.17 2.86 22.33
CA THR A 209 17.07 1.89 22.41
C THR A 209 17.36 0.62 21.59
N ASP A 210 16.59 -0.43 21.78
CA ASP A 210 16.69 -1.63 20.96
C ASP A 210 16.41 -1.32 19.48
N SER A 211 15.46 -0.45 19.18
CA SER A 211 15.20 0.01 17.81
C SER A 211 16.35 0.82 17.23
N ASP A 212 16.98 1.71 18.02
CA ASP A 212 18.20 2.43 17.61
C ASP A 212 19.31 1.44 17.22
N ARG A 213 19.56 0.42 18.05
CA ARG A 213 20.64 -0.57 17.83
C ARG A 213 20.38 -1.42 16.59
N ILE A 214 19.13 -1.83 16.38
CA ILE A 214 18.73 -2.56 15.16
C ILE A 214 18.96 -1.68 13.94
N TRP A 215 18.48 -0.43 13.97
CA TRP A 215 18.61 0.51 12.87
C TRP A 215 20.06 0.87 12.57
N ASP A 216 20.86 1.15 13.59
CA ASP A 216 22.29 1.46 13.45
C ASP A 216 23.05 0.29 12.79
N TYR A 217 22.80 -0.95 13.24
CA TYR A 217 23.39 -2.12 12.60
C TYR A 217 22.91 -2.30 11.15
N TYR A 218 21.62 -2.10 10.91
CA TYR A 218 21.03 -2.22 9.58
C TYR A 218 21.66 -1.22 8.60
N GLN A 219 21.77 0.02 8.98
CA GLN A 219 22.37 1.08 8.14
C GLN A 219 23.88 0.87 7.93
N ALA A 220 24.63 0.76 9.02
CA ALA A 220 26.08 0.77 8.98
C ALA A 220 26.69 -0.58 8.52
N THR A 221 25.94 -1.67 8.58
CA THR A 221 26.46 -3.00 8.21
C THR A 221 25.67 -3.61 7.08
N THR A 222 24.36 -3.79 7.24
CA THR A 222 23.56 -4.55 6.27
C THR A 222 23.46 -3.84 4.92
N LEU A 223 23.04 -2.57 4.92
CA LEU A 223 22.90 -1.83 3.66
C LEU A 223 24.25 -1.58 3.00
N GLU A 224 25.29 -1.39 3.78
CA GLU A 224 26.65 -1.20 3.26
C GLU A 224 27.17 -2.47 2.57
N GLU A 225 27.05 -3.65 3.22
CA GLU A 225 27.45 -4.93 2.64
C GLU A 225 26.65 -5.25 1.36
N VAL A 226 25.34 -5.04 1.36
CA VAL A 226 24.48 -5.25 0.19
C VAL A 226 24.86 -4.27 -0.94
N TYR A 227 25.13 -3.03 -0.61
CA TYR A 227 25.57 -2.02 -1.60
C TYR A 227 26.93 -2.36 -2.21
N ASP A 228 27.88 -2.83 -1.41
CA ASP A 228 29.20 -3.25 -1.90
C ASP A 228 29.11 -4.45 -2.83
N GLU A 229 28.26 -5.42 -2.51
CA GLU A 229 27.99 -6.56 -3.41
C GLU A 229 27.34 -6.09 -4.71
N ILE A 230 26.35 -5.21 -4.65
CA ILE A 230 25.71 -4.65 -5.84
C ILE A 230 26.73 -3.89 -6.71
N LYS A 231 27.60 -3.08 -6.09
CA LYS A 231 28.70 -2.39 -6.82
C LYS A 231 29.61 -3.40 -7.52
N SER A 232 30.00 -4.45 -6.82
CA SER A 232 30.83 -5.51 -7.39
C SER A 232 30.16 -6.18 -8.59
N ASN A 233 28.89 -6.59 -8.45
CA ASN A 233 28.13 -7.30 -9.47
C ASN A 233 27.76 -6.43 -10.68
N THR A 234 27.74 -5.11 -10.50
CA THR A 234 27.39 -4.13 -11.55
C THR A 234 28.59 -3.44 -12.16
N GLY A 235 29.82 -3.85 -11.82
CA GLY A 235 31.05 -3.21 -12.30
C GLY A 235 31.21 -1.78 -11.81
N GLY A 236 30.79 -1.49 -10.58
CA GLY A 236 30.86 -0.19 -9.93
C GLY A 236 29.80 0.81 -10.39
N LYS A 237 28.84 0.40 -11.22
CA LYS A 237 27.78 1.27 -11.76
C LYS A 237 26.42 0.59 -11.64
N PRO A 238 25.75 0.65 -10.48
CA PRO A 238 24.43 0.08 -10.28
C PRO A 238 23.33 0.98 -10.88
N THR A 239 23.32 1.10 -12.21
CA THR A 239 22.32 1.85 -12.97
C THR A 239 20.99 1.10 -13.03
N ARG A 240 19.91 1.78 -13.38
CA ARG A 240 18.53 1.22 -13.39
C ARG A 240 18.36 0.01 -14.30
N ASP A 241 19.04 0.00 -15.44
CA ASP A 241 19.01 -1.09 -16.40
C ASP A 241 19.62 -2.39 -15.88
N LYS A 242 20.34 -2.32 -14.75
CA LYS A 242 20.94 -3.48 -14.08
C LYS A 242 20.09 -4.02 -12.93
N ALA A 243 19.02 -3.34 -12.57
CA ALA A 243 18.06 -3.86 -11.61
C ALA A 243 17.24 -5.03 -12.22
N PRO A 244 16.77 -5.99 -11.41
CA PRO A 244 16.88 -6.07 -9.95
C PRO A 244 18.31 -6.31 -9.48
N TYR A 245 18.68 -5.66 -8.36
CA TYR A 245 20.02 -5.79 -7.80
C TYR A 245 20.21 -7.02 -6.96
N PHE A 246 19.12 -7.48 -6.33
CA PHE A 246 19.08 -8.68 -5.50
C PHE A 246 17.71 -9.36 -5.64
N HIS A 247 17.65 -10.61 -5.20
CA HIS A 247 16.40 -11.36 -5.18
C HIS A 247 15.57 -11.02 -3.93
N THR A 248 16.15 -11.18 -2.75
CA THR A 248 15.46 -10.97 -1.47
C THR A 248 16.42 -10.43 -0.40
N LEU A 249 15.96 -9.41 0.31
CA LEU A 249 16.55 -8.92 1.55
C LEU A 249 15.49 -9.07 2.65
N ARG A 250 15.58 -10.14 3.44
CA ARG A 250 14.68 -10.39 4.57
C ARG A 250 15.34 -9.93 5.86
N VAL A 251 14.63 -9.13 6.61
CA VAL A 251 15.06 -8.56 7.90
C VAL A 251 14.04 -8.96 8.96
N GLU A 252 14.40 -9.91 9.81
CA GLU A 252 13.52 -10.44 10.85
C GLU A 252 13.91 -9.84 12.20
N LEU A 253 12.95 -9.17 12.84
CA LEU A 253 13.12 -8.36 14.04
C LEU A 253 12.33 -8.97 15.19
N LYS A 254 12.99 -9.11 16.37
CA LYS A 254 12.33 -9.47 17.61
C LYS A 254 12.82 -8.54 18.70
N ALA A 255 11.93 -7.73 19.21
CA ALA A 255 12.23 -6.79 20.29
C ALA A 255 10.98 -6.54 21.12
N SER A 256 11.18 -6.01 22.32
CA SER A 256 10.11 -5.46 23.12
C SER A 256 9.61 -4.15 22.53
N GLU A 257 8.35 -3.83 22.79
CA GLU A 257 7.79 -2.56 22.37
C GLU A 257 6.71 -2.07 23.33
N PRO A 258 6.45 -0.78 23.38
CA PRO A 258 5.34 -0.22 24.10
C PRO A 258 4.03 -0.34 23.30
N ASP A 259 3.62 -1.56 22.93
CA ASP A 259 2.34 -1.79 22.26
C ASP A 259 1.20 -1.28 23.14
N TYR A 260 0.69 -0.11 22.78
CA TYR A 260 -0.33 0.59 23.54
C TYR A 260 -1.60 0.67 22.73
N LYS A 261 -2.55 -0.19 23.04
CA LYS A 261 -3.90 -0.08 22.51
C LYS A 261 -4.62 1.06 23.22
N LEU A 262 -5.00 2.09 22.45
CA LEU A 262 -5.53 3.34 23.00
C LEU A 262 -7.04 3.31 23.24
N GLU A 263 -7.72 2.22 22.86
CA GLU A 263 -9.19 2.03 22.96
C GLU A 263 -10.01 3.10 22.20
N ILE A 264 -9.39 3.69 21.20
CA ILE A 264 -10.01 4.60 20.25
C ILE A 264 -9.91 3.98 18.86
N ASP A 265 -11.03 3.54 18.29
CA ASP A 265 -11.08 2.85 17.01
C ASP A 265 -10.05 1.69 16.93
N GLN A 266 -9.04 1.81 16.09
CA GLN A 266 -7.93 0.86 15.99
C GLN A 266 -6.58 1.47 16.39
N GLU A 267 -6.60 2.61 17.07
CA GLU A 267 -5.38 3.32 17.45
C GLU A 267 -4.54 2.54 18.44
N HIS A 268 -3.24 2.45 18.16
CA HIS A 268 -2.23 1.90 19.07
C HIS A 268 -0.86 2.53 18.83
N ILE A 269 0.08 2.23 19.70
CA ILE A 269 1.46 2.72 19.61
C ILE A 269 2.39 1.53 19.46
N SER A 270 3.20 1.52 18.40
CA SER A 270 4.17 0.46 18.13
C SER A 270 5.47 1.04 17.55
N VAL A 271 6.57 0.82 18.23
CA VAL A 271 7.90 1.18 17.72
C VAL A 271 8.39 0.19 16.65
N LEU A 272 7.97 -1.08 16.75
CA LEU A 272 8.33 -2.09 15.75
C LEU A 272 7.60 -1.88 14.43
N GLU A 273 6.35 -1.40 14.46
CA GLU A 273 5.66 -0.97 13.24
C GLU A 273 6.42 0.16 12.55
N SER A 274 6.81 1.19 13.30
CA SER A 274 7.64 2.27 12.78
C SER A 274 8.94 1.75 12.16
N LEU A 275 9.66 0.89 12.88
CA LEU A 275 10.92 0.32 12.41
C LEU A 275 10.75 -0.59 11.18
N HIS A 276 9.65 -1.34 11.09
CA HIS A 276 9.31 -2.11 9.91
C HIS A 276 9.17 -1.20 8.68
N ASP A 277 8.45 -0.11 8.85
CA ASP A 277 8.18 0.83 7.76
C ASP A 277 9.43 1.63 7.37
N ASP A 278 10.24 2.04 8.35
CA ASP A 278 11.55 2.62 8.09
C ASP A 278 12.43 1.66 7.27
N ILE A 279 12.54 0.39 7.66
CA ILE A 279 13.31 -0.60 6.90
C ILE A 279 12.75 -0.77 5.49
N TYR A 280 11.43 -0.85 5.33
CA TYR A 280 10.83 -1.07 4.03
C TYR A 280 11.01 0.11 3.08
N PHE A 281 10.54 1.29 3.47
CA PHE A 281 10.52 2.46 2.61
C PHE A 281 11.91 3.09 2.43
N ASP A 282 12.70 3.19 3.50
CA ASP A 282 14.01 3.80 3.41
C ASP A 282 14.97 2.94 2.61
N THR A 283 14.84 1.61 2.67
CA THR A 283 15.61 0.72 1.80
C THR A 283 15.27 0.92 0.33
N LEU A 284 13.99 1.09 -0.02
CA LEU A 284 13.61 1.42 -1.39
C LEU A 284 14.17 2.77 -1.81
N ASP A 285 14.09 3.79 -0.96
CA ASP A 285 14.66 5.11 -1.21
C ASP A 285 16.19 5.08 -1.32
N PHE A 286 16.85 4.26 -0.50
CA PHE A 286 18.29 4.03 -0.57
C PHE A 286 18.72 3.53 -1.95
N PHE A 287 18.05 2.51 -2.49
CA PHE A 287 18.38 2.00 -3.81
C PHE A 287 17.98 2.93 -4.95
N TYR A 288 16.99 3.78 -4.77
CA TYR A 288 16.73 4.87 -5.71
C TYR A 288 17.90 5.87 -5.73
N GLU A 289 18.44 6.24 -4.58
CA GLU A 289 19.62 7.10 -4.49
C GLU A 289 20.86 6.46 -5.09
N VAL A 290 21.10 5.18 -4.83
CA VAL A 290 22.16 4.38 -5.45
C VAL A 290 22.08 4.44 -6.98
N ALA A 291 20.89 4.24 -7.55
CA ALA A 291 20.71 4.26 -9.01
C ALA A 291 20.89 5.68 -9.60
N GLU A 292 20.43 6.72 -8.91
CA GLU A 292 20.58 8.11 -9.32
C GLU A 292 22.04 8.56 -9.28
N THR A 293 22.73 8.23 -8.21
CA THR A 293 24.16 8.52 -8.05
C THR A 293 24.98 7.83 -9.16
N ALA A 294 24.67 6.58 -9.47
CA ALA A 294 25.35 5.84 -10.55
C ALA A 294 25.08 6.42 -11.94
N ALA A 295 23.96 7.10 -12.14
CA ALA A 295 23.60 7.80 -13.39
C ALA A 295 24.18 9.23 -13.47
N GLY A 296 24.88 9.71 -12.42
CA GLY A 296 25.48 11.05 -12.39
C GLY A 296 24.54 12.15 -11.90
N GLY A 297 23.45 11.78 -11.22
CA GLY A 297 22.55 12.74 -10.54
C GLY A 297 21.50 13.42 -11.45
N ASP A 298 21.55 13.21 -12.76
CA ASP A 298 20.64 13.85 -13.74
C ASP A 298 19.37 13.06 -14.03
N ALA A 299 19.25 11.85 -13.52
CA ALA A 299 18.08 11.04 -13.78
C ALA A 299 16.95 11.38 -12.79
N PRO A 300 15.72 11.67 -13.25
CA PRO A 300 14.62 11.91 -12.35
C PRO A 300 14.34 10.66 -11.51
N ARG A 301 14.16 10.81 -10.21
CA ARG A 301 13.77 9.71 -9.32
C ARG A 301 12.53 9.01 -9.87
N SER A 302 12.63 7.74 -10.06
CA SER A 302 11.54 6.92 -10.57
C SER A 302 11.22 5.80 -9.62
N ARG A 303 10.04 5.83 -9.07
CA ARG A 303 9.44 4.69 -8.35
C ARG A 303 9.24 3.45 -9.24
N SER A 304 9.70 3.49 -10.48
CA SER A 304 9.69 2.34 -11.39
C SER A 304 10.93 1.46 -11.24
N LEU A 305 11.91 1.83 -10.42
CA LEU A 305 13.04 0.97 -10.12
C LEU A 305 12.56 -0.27 -9.36
N ALA A 306 13.00 -1.44 -9.82
CA ALA A 306 12.78 -2.72 -9.16
C ALA A 306 14.06 -3.19 -8.49
N PRO A 307 14.43 -2.70 -7.29
CA PRO A 307 15.72 -3.03 -6.69
C PRO A 307 15.82 -4.48 -6.26
N GLY A 308 14.72 -5.07 -5.85
CA GLY A 308 14.58 -6.41 -5.30
C GLY A 308 13.50 -6.46 -4.23
N ASN A 309 13.28 -7.63 -3.65
CA ASN A 309 12.25 -7.84 -2.65
C ASN A 309 12.77 -7.53 -1.23
N VAL A 310 12.27 -6.47 -0.62
CA VAL A 310 12.60 -6.04 0.75
C VAL A 310 11.51 -6.57 1.69
N LEU A 311 11.88 -7.42 2.64
CA LEU A 311 10.96 -8.16 3.51
C LEU A 311 11.31 -7.95 4.99
N PRO A 312 10.95 -6.85 5.63
CA PRO A 312 10.99 -6.74 7.08
C PRO A 312 9.87 -7.59 7.71
N TRP A 313 10.20 -8.31 8.76
CA TRP A 313 9.28 -9.10 9.59
C TRP A 313 9.48 -8.76 11.05
N ILE A 314 8.39 -8.44 11.75
CA ILE A 314 8.42 -8.08 13.16
C ILE A 314 7.77 -9.15 14.03
N HIS A 315 8.30 -9.30 15.23
CA HIS A 315 7.80 -10.20 16.27
C HIS A 315 7.73 -9.44 17.61
N PRO A 316 6.61 -8.78 17.91
CA PRO A 316 6.47 -7.88 19.06
C PRO A 316 6.25 -8.59 20.41
N GLU A 317 6.25 -9.90 20.43
CA GLU A 317 5.95 -10.67 21.64
C GLU A 317 7.10 -10.75 22.65
N ARG A 318 8.27 -10.24 22.27
CA ARG A 318 9.49 -10.39 23.07
C ARG A 318 9.59 -9.28 24.09
N ARG A 319 9.14 -9.58 25.30
CA ARG A 319 9.16 -8.65 26.45
C ARG A 319 10.25 -9.01 27.42
N GLY A 320 11.05 -8.01 27.85
CA GLY A 320 12.09 -8.18 28.87
C GLY A 320 13.24 -9.08 28.42
N GLN A 321 13.63 -9.05 27.17
CA GLN A 321 14.72 -9.84 26.60
C GLN A 321 15.51 -9.04 25.58
N PRO A 322 16.81 -9.34 25.38
CA PRO A 322 17.63 -8.70 24.38
C PRO A 322 17.00 -8.78 22.99
N PRO A 323 17.16 -7.75 22.15
CA PRO A 323 16.64 -7.75 20.79
C PRO A 323 17.35 -8.80 19.94
N GLU A 324 16.64 -9.36 18.96
CA GLU A 324 17.23 -10.23 17.96
C GLU A 324 17.01 -9.67 16.56
N LEU A 325 18.07 -9.68 15.77
CA LEU A 325 18.06 -9.33 14.37
C LEU A 325 18.58 -10.51 13.55
N THR A 326 17.79 -10.96 12.57
CA THR A 326 18.22 -11.97 11.63
C THR A 326 18.07 -11.44 10.21
N ILE A 327 19.16 -11.37 9.47
CA ILE A 327 19.19 -10.91 8.10
C ILE A 327 19.49 -12.09 7.19
N THR A 328 18.64 -12.25 6.17
CA THR A 328 18.84 -13.23 5.10
C THR A 328 18.86 -12.47 3.79
N TYR A 329 19.96 -12.60 3.07
CA TYR A 329 20.14 -11.97 1.78
C TYR A 329 20.37 -13.03 0.72
N SER A 330 19.72 -12.89 -0.42
CA SER A 330 20.01 -13.66 -1.63
C SER A 330 20.29 -12.71 -2.78
N GLY A 331 21.50 -12.75 -3.27
CA GLY A 331 21.92 -12.00 -4.46
C GLY A 331 21.17 -12.49 -5.70
N PHE A 332 21.22 -11.69 -6.75
CA PHE A 332 20.56 -12.04 -8.00
C PHE A 332 21.42 -13.06 -8.76
N ALA A 333 21.10 -14.34 -8.61
CA ALA A 333 21.87 -15.42 -9.21
C ALA A 333 21.41 -15.78 -10.63
N SER A 334 20.20 -15.38 -11.05
CA SER A 334 19.68 -15.62 -12.39
C SER A 334 18.62 -14.61 -12.76
N LYS A 335 18.64 -14.16 -14.01
CA LYS A 335 17.51 -13.44 -14.57
C LYS A 335 16.29 -14.36 -14.57
N GLN A 336 15.13 -13.81 -14.25
CA GLN A 336 13.87 -14.53 -14.38
C GLN A 336 13.70 -14.99 -15.84
N PRO A 337 13.29 -16.24 -16.08
CA PRO A 337 13.05 -16.71 -17.41
C PRO A 337 11.96 -15.89 -18.06
N LYS A 338 12.26 -15.35 -19.23
CA LYS A 338 11.30 -14.60 -20.05
C LYS A 338 10.85 -15.47 -21.21
N LEU A 339 9.55 -15.50 -21.44
CA LEU A 339 8.98 -16.02 -22.65
C LEU A 339 8.91 -14.88 -23.67
N VAL A 340 9.79 -14.85 -24.65
CA VAL A 340 9.73 -13.88 -25.74
C VAL A 340 9.04 -14.56 -26.92
N VAL A 341 7.84 -14.10 -27.25
CA VAL A 341 7.08 -14.58 -28.39
C VAL A 341 7.24 -13.60 -29.52
N ARG A 342 7.83 -14.03 -30.64
CA ARG A 342 7.87 -13.29 -31.89
C ARG A 342 6.89 -13.92 -32.85
N TYR A 343 6.00 -13.13 -33.40
CA TYR A 343 5.01 -13.61 -34.36
C TYR A 343 4.82 -12.61 -35.51
N ARG A 344 4.33 -13.09 -36.60
CA ARG A 344 3.87 -12.28 -37.73
C ARG A 344 2.59 -12.90 -38.28
N GLU A 345 1.66 -12.08 -38.68
CA GLU A 345 0.40 -12.58 -39.26
C GLU A 345 0.55 -12.89 -40.75
N LYS A 346 1.45 -12.24 -41.44
CA LYS A 346 1.74 -12.43 -42.85
C LYS A 346 3.24 -12.55 -43.12
N GLU A 347 3.57 -13.27 -44.15
CA GLU A 347 4.96 -13.63 -44.50
C GLU A 347 5.90 -12.44 -44.75
N ASN A 348 5.36 -11.28 -45.13
CA ASN A 348 6.11 -10.07 -45.50
C ASN A 348 6.03 -8.94 -44.45
N GLU A 349 5.44 -9.20 -43.29
CA GLU A 349 5.35 -8.23 -42.20
C GLU A 349 6.55 -8.38 -41.22
N GLU A 350 6.89 -7.29 -40.55
CA GLU A 350 7.87 -7.33 -39.48
C GLU A 350 7.32 -8.17 -38.29
N TYR A 351 8.22 -8.83 -37.55
CA TYR A 351 7.82 -9.61 -36.39
C TYR A 351 7.40 -8.68 -35.26
N GLU A 352 6.22 -8.88 -34.75
CA GLU A 352 5.83 -8.36 -33.43
C GLU A 352 6.46 -9.22 -32.34
N THR A 353 6.90 -8.56 -31.29
CA THR A 353 7.53 -9.24 -30.14
C THR A 353 6.71 -8.97 -28.90
N GLU A 354 6.31 -10.04 -28.24
CA GLU A 354 5.68 -9.97 -26.93
C GLU A 354 6.54 -10.73 -25.91
N THR A 355 6.83 -10.07 -24.79
CA THR A 355 7.61 -10.68 -23.72
C THR A 355 6.70 -10.97 -22.53
N ARG A 356 6.71 -12.22 -22.06
CA ARG A 356 6.03 -12.66 -20.86
C ARG A 356 7.04 -13.19 -19.86
N VAL A 357 6.96 -12.76 -18.62
CA VAL A 357 7.76 -13.36 -17.55
C VAL A 357 7.07 -14.64 -17.10
N LEU A 358 7.81 -15.73 -17.04
CA LEU A 358 7.32 -17.00 -16.50
C LEU A 358 7.52 -17.03 -15.00
N ALA A 359 6.75 -17.90 -14.32
CA ALA A 359 6.93 -18.16 -12.90
C ALA A 359 8.41 -18.43 -12.57
N PRO A 360 8.89 -18.07 -11.35
CA PRO A 360 10.27 -18.28 -10.97
C PRO A 360 10.60 -19.76 -11.01
N ALA A 361 10.95 -20.21 -12.19
CA ALA A 361 11.54 -21.51 -12.41
C ALA A 361 13.01 -21.29 -12.70
N GLU A 362 13.84 -22.18 -12.29
CA GLU A 362 15.27 -22.19 -12.54
C GLU A 362 15.61 -22.36 -14.04
N ILE A 363 14.94 -21.63 -14.93
CA ILE A 363 15.02 -21.84 -16.39
C ILE A 363 15.71 -20.63 -17.03
N PRO A 364 16.74 -20.82 -17.86
CA PRO A 364 17.31 -19.77 -18.68
C PRO A 364 16.29 -19.22 -19.70
N GLU A 365 16.46 -17.96 -20.10
CA GLU A 365 15.58 -17.26 -21.03
C GLU A 365 15.41 -18.01 -22.36
N PRO A 366 14.24 -18.59 -22.68
CA PRO A 366 14.02 -19.19 -23.97
C PRO A 366 13.55 -18.13 -24.97
N TYR A 367 14.09 -18.21 -26.18
CA TYR A 367 13.51 -17.49 -27.32
C TYR A 367 12.47 -18.37 -27.99
N ILE A 368 11.25 -17.86 -28.13
CA ILE A 368 10.16 -18.57 -28.82
C ILE A 368 9.83 -17.81 -30.09
N TYR A 369 9.95 -18.49 -31.21
CA TYR A 369 9.56 -17.97 -32.50
C TYR A 369 8.35 -18.72 -33.02
N LEU A 370 7.37 -18.00 -33.53
CA LEU A 370 6.33 -18.59 -34.37
C LEU A 370 6.95 -18.91 -35.73
N ALA A 371 7.39 -20.14 -35.87
CA ALA A 371 8.14 -20.58 -37.06
C ALA A 371 7.24 -20.87 -38.26
N GLU A 372 6.02 -21.34 -38.02
CA GLU A 372 5.13 -21.80 -39.07
C GLU A 372 3.65 -21.62 -38.68
N VAL A 373 2.87 -21.14 -39.66
CA VAL A 373 1.40 -21.15 -39.56
C VAL A 373 0.87 -21.94 -40.74
N LYS A 374 0.19 -23.05 -40.47
CA LYS A 374 -0.47 -23.87 -41.53
C LYS A 374 -1.98 -23.84 -41.31
N ALA A 375 -2.72 -23.53 -42.39
CA ALA A 375 -4.18 -23.77 -42.36
C ALA A 375 -4.45 -25.27 -42.56
N GLY A 376 -5.25 -25.83 -41.67
CA GLY A 376 -5.75 -27.21 -41.84
C GLY A 376 -6.92 -27.26 -42.81
N GLU A 377 -7.24 -28.43 -43.31
CA GLU A 377 -8.43 -28.68 -44.15
C GLU A 377 -9.76 -28.37 -43.40
N ASP A 378 -9.66 -28.37 -42.08
CA ASP A 378 -10.73 -28.02 -41.13
C ASP A 378 -10.93 -26.51 -40.93
N GLY A 379 -10.11 -25.67 -41.61
CA GLY A 379 -10.14 -24.23 -41.48
C GLY A 379 -9.49 -23.68 -40.20
N LEU A 380 -8.91 -24.53 -39.36
CA LEU A 380 -8.26 -24.15 -38.14
C LEU A 380 -6.73 -23.98 -38.34
N ALA A 381 -6.15 -22.98 -37.69
CA ALA A 381 -4.71 -22.75 -37.77
C ALA A 381 -3.92 -23.79 -36.97
N ARG A 382 -2.83 -24.28 -37.56
CA ARG A 382 -1.79 -25.06 -36.91
C ARG A 382 -0.56 -24.22 -36.75
N LEU A 383 -0.14 -23.96 -35.50
CA LEU A 383 0.95 -23.08 -35.17
C LEU A 383 2.19 -23.90 -34.82
N GLY A 384 3.31 -23.59 -35.45
CA GLY A 384 4.60 -24.17 -35.13
C GLY A 384 5.49 -23.15 -34.45
N PHE A 385 5.88 -23.41 -33.21
CA PHE A 385 6.82 -22.58 -32.46
C PHE A 385 8.20 -23.23 -32.42
N LEU A 386 9.22 -22.46 -32.66
CA LEU A 386 10.61 -22.81 -32.40
C LEU A 386 11.03 -22.16 -31.10
N VAL A 387 11.41 -22.97 -30.12
CA VAL A 387 11.97 -22.53 -28.84
C VAL A 387 13.45 -22.83 -28.83
N THR A 388 14.26 -21.79 -28.73
CA THR A 388 15.71 -21.90 -28.67
C THR A 388 16.19 -21.59 -27.27
N LEU A 389 16.97 -22.50 -26.66
CA LEU A 389 17.63 -22.33 -25.39
C LEU A 389 19.09 -22.00 -25.65
N GLU A 390 19.54 -20.84 -25.17
CA GLU A 390 20.93 -20.40 -25.35
C GLU A 390 21.92 -21.07 -24.38
N ASP A 391 21.43 -21.66 -23.29
CA ASP A 391 22.28 -22.26 -22.26
C ASP A 391 22.20 -23.79 -22.22
N THR A 392 23.31 -24.40 -21.90
CA THR A 392 23.59 -25.83 -22.10
C THR A 392 23.16 -26.75 -20.95
N GLU A 393 22.39 -26.28 -19.98
CA GLU A 393 22.00 -27.09 -18.84
C GLU A 393 20.72 -27.94 -19.03
N PRO A 394 20.58 -29.03 -18.29
CA PRO A 394 20.07 -30.29 -18.85
C PRO A 394 18.55 -30.45 -18.76
N LEU A 395 18.08 -31.49 -19.44
CA LEU A 395 16.72 -32.04 -19.63
C LEU A 395 15.63 -31.84 -18.55
N PRO A 396 15.88 -31.77 -17.22
CA PRO A 396 14.83 -31.50 -16.25
C PRO A 396 14.18 -30.10 -16.40
N ARG A 397 14.99 -29.11 -16.76
CA ARG A 397 14.52 -27.72 -16.99
C ARG A 397 13.64 -27.64 -18.23
N LEU A 398 13.96 -28.41 -19.24
CA LEU A 398 13.18 -28.53 -20.46
C LEU A 398 11.76 -29.06 -20.18
N ALA A 399 11.63 -30.04 -19.30
CA ALA A 399 10.34 -30.59 -18.90
C ALA A 399 9.47 -29.52 -18.22
N THR A 400 10.04 -28.78 -17.29
CA THR A 400 9.34 -27.69 -16.60
C THR A 400 8.91 -26.57 -17.57
N LEU A 401 9.74 -26.22 -18.56
CA LEU A 401 9.36 -25.28 -19.61
C LEU A 401 8.17 -25.79 -20.41
N LEU A 402 8.21 -27.04 -20.82
CA LEU A 402 7.11 -27.68 -21.56
C LEU A 402 5.81 -27.73 -20.75
N ASP A 403 5.90 -28.00 -19.46
CA ASP A 403 4.75 -28.02 -18.57
C ASP A 403 4.18 -26.62 -18.36
N ASN A 404 5.03 -25.59 -18.29
CA ASN A 404 4.61 -24.18 -18.26
C ASN A 404 3.96 -23.77 -19.58
N LEU A 405 4.50 -24.17 -20.72
CA LEU A 405 3.90 -23.91 -22.03
C LEU A 405 2.56 -24.63 -22.19
N GLN A 406 2.46 -25.87 -21.69
CA GLN A 406 1.18 -26.60 -21.66
C GLN A 406 0.14 -25.88 -20.80
N ARG A 407 0.55 -25.44 -19.62
CA ARG A 407 -0.33 -24.67 -18.75
C ARG A 407 -0.83 -23.36 -19.42
N LEU A 408 0.07 -22.60 -20.05
CA LEU A 408 -0.30 -21.40 -20.81
C LEU A 408 -1.29 -21.70 -21.93
N GLN A 409 -1.15 -22.87 -22.58
CA GLN A 409 -2.07 -23.33 -23.61
C GLN A 409 -3.42 -23.73 -23.03
N ASP A 410 -3.43 -24.48 -21.93
CA ASP A 410 -4.64 -24.96 -21.25
C ASP A 410 -5.48 -23.77 -20.71
N GLU A 411 -4.80 -22.70 -20.31
CA GLU A 411 -5.41 -21.45 -19.86
C GLU A 411 -5.80 -20.51 -21.02
N GLY A 412 -5.54 -20.89 -22.28
CA GLY A 412 -5.87 -20.09 -23.45
C GLY A 412 -5.00 -18.86 -23.67
N LEU A 413 -3.94 -18.68 -22.87
CA LEU A 413 -3.09 -17.48 -22.91
C LEU A 413 -2.29 -17.36 -24.24
N PHE A 414 -1.90 -18.46 -24.85
CA PHE A 414 -1.30 -18.43 -26.19
C PHE A 414 -2.26 -17.92 -27.25
N THR A 415 -3.50 -18.31 -27.18
CA THR A 415 -4.52 -17.90 -28.14
C THR A 415 -5.01 -16.49 -27.94
N GLU A 416 -5.11 -16.02 -26.70
CA GLU A 416 -5.49 -14.62 -26.41
C GLU A 416 -4.33 -13.63 -26.63
N ALA A 417 -3.13 -13.96 -26.22
CA ALA A 417 -1.96 -13.09 -26.36
C ALA A 417 -1.58 -12.83 -27.83
N LEU A 418 -1.76 -13.83 -28.66
CA LEU A 418 -1.44 -13.76 -30.09
C LEU A 418 -2.62 -13.30 -30.96
N GLY A 419 -3.80 -13.04 -30.36
CA GLY A 419 -5.03 -12.75 -31.12
C GLY A 419 -5.50 -13.90 -32.01
N ILE A 420 -4.90 -15.08 -31.90
CA ILE A 420 -5.15 -16.25 -32.72
C ILE A 420 -6.25 -17.08 -32.06
N ARG A 421 -7.48 -16.84 -32.42
CA ARG A 421 -8.62 -17.63 -31.98
C ARG A 421 -8.77 -18.87 -32.86
N GLY A 422 -8.82 -20.04 -32.23
CA GLY A 422 -9.14 -21.29 -32.93
C GLY A 422 -7.94 -22.03 -33.50
N ALA A 423 -6.78 -21.98 -32.87
CA ALA A 423 -5.68 -22.87 -33.24
C ALA A 423 -6.04 -24.32 -32.87
N ALA A 424 -6.10 -25.21 -33.84
CA ALA A 424 -6.40 -26.63 -33.62
C ALA A 424 -5.21 -27.39 -33.05
N GLN A 425 -4.00 -26.92 -33.27
CA GLN A 425 -2.78 -27.61 -32.88
C GLN A 425 -1.64 -26.61 -32.70
N ILE A 426 -0.89 -26.79 -31.62
CA ILE A 426 0.36 -26.08 -31.37
C ILE A 426 1.50 -27.09 -31.36
N VAL A 427 2.46 -26.90 -32.23
CA VAL A 427 3.69 -27.71 -32.30
C VAL A 427 4.83 -26.88 -31.74
N VAL A 428 5.42 -27.31 -30.65
CA VAL A 428 6.59 -26.66 -30.05
C VAL A 428 7.82 -27.52 -30.35
N ARG A 429 8.73 -26.96 -31.12
CA ARG A 429 10.06 -27.55 -31.39
C ARG A 429 11.08 -26.85 -30.50
N LEU A 430 11.71 -27.64 -29.64
CA LEU A 430 12.76 -27.20 -28.73
C LEU A 430 14.10 -27.53 -29.33
N GLU A 431 14.94 -26.54 -29.50
CA GLU A 431 16.32 -26.71 -29.89
C GLU A 431 17.25 -26.25 -28.76
N ALA A 432 18.04 -27.19 -28.24
CA ALA A 432 19.14 -26.90 -27.33
C ALA A 432 20.44 -27.46 -27.95
N PRO A 433 21.63 -26.95 -27.59
CA PRO A 433 22.87 -27.52 -28.04
C PRO A 433 22.93 -29.04 -27.83
N GLY A 434 22.91 -29.80 -28.93
CA GLY A 434 22.95 -31.27 -28.91
C GLY A 434 21.62 -31.99 -28.70
N ALA A 435 20.49 -31.33 -28.60
CA ALA A 435 19.19 -31.98 -28.44
C ALA A 435 18.06 -31.23 -29.17
N VAL A 436 17.20 -31.95 -29.86
CA VAL A 436 15.95 -31.44 -30.45
C VAL A 436 14.79 -32.26 -29.93
N SER A 437 13.80 -31.63 -29.37
CA SER A 437 12.56 -32.24 -28.93
C SER A 437 11.36 -31.54 -29.55
N THR A 438 10.33 -32.27 -29.93
CA THR A 438 9.10 -31.72 -30.49
C THR A 438 7.93 -32.24 -29.67
N ARG A 439 7.08 -31.33 -29.18
CA ARG A 439 5.80 -31.67 -28.56
C ARG A 439 4.66 -31.04 -29.32
N THR A 440 3.57 -31.75 -29.40
CA THR A 440 2.32 -31.27 -30.02
C THR A 440 1.24 -31.16 -28.93
N TYR A 441 0.66 -29.99 -28.84
CA TYR A 441 -0.45 -29.72 -27.93
C TYR A 441 -1.73 -29.61 -28.75
N ALA A 442 -2.74 -30.40 -28.39
CA ALA A 442 -4.06 -30.22 -28.94
C ALA A 442 -4.73 -29.03 -28.28
N SER A 443 -5.24 -28.09 -29.08
CA SER A 443 -6.15 -27.09 -28.58
C SER A 443 -7.44 -27.80 -28.19
N GLN A 444 -7.69 -28.02 -26.94
CA GLN A 444 -9.04 -28.30 -26.47
C GLN A 444 -9.77 -26.99 -26.41
N PRO A 445 -10.92 -26.81 -27.10
CA PRO A 445 -11.86 -25.78 -26.76
C PRO A 445 -12.18 -26.02 -25.29
N ALA A 446 -11.99 -25.00 -24.45
CA ALA A 446 -12.45 -25.09 -23.08
C ALA A 446 -13.93 -25.50 -23.14
N GLU A 447 -14.23 -26.76 -22.91
CA GLU A 447 -15.61 -27.21 -22.72
C GLU A 447 -16.08 -26.50 -21.48
N ARG A 448 -16.81 -25.40 -21.70
CA ARG A 448 -17.57 -24.76 -20.63
C ARG A 448 -18.57 -25.83 -20.17
N SER A 449 -18.31 -26.42 -19.04
CA SER A 449 -19.28 -27.22 -18.33
C SER A 449 -20.56 -26.37 -18.21
N ALA A 450 -21.58 -26.76 -18.95
CA ALA A 450 -22.84 -26.01 -19.08
C ALA A 450 -23.77 -26.14 -17.86
N ALA A 451 -23.31 -26.78 -16.80
CA ALA A 451 -24.11 -26.95 -15.59
C ALA A 451 -23.77 -25.83 -14.59
N PRO A 452 -24.77 -25.09 -14.05
CA PRO A 452 -24.58 -24.25 -12.88
C PRO A 452 -23.95 -25.13 -11.81
N SER A 453 -22.76 -24.81 -11.39
CA SER A 453 -21.98 -25.66 -10.54
C SER A 453 -22.73 -25.90 -9.22
N GLU A 454 -22.76 -27.16 -8.80
CA GLU A 454 -23.09 -27.52 -7.42
C GLU A 454 -22.23 -26.81 -6.35
N LEU A 455 -21.19 -26.10 -6.77
CA LEU A 455 -20.26 -25.37 -5.91
C LEU A 455 -20.89 -24.09 -5.32
N TYR A 456 -21.82 -23.42 -6.01
CA TYR A 456 -22.49 -22.24 -5.45
C TYR A 456 -23.78 -22.65 -4.72
N ARG A 457 -23.68 -22.91 -3.43
CA ARG A 457 -24.81 -23.27 -2.57
C ARG A 457 -25.20 -22.22 -1.54
N SER A 458 -24.37 -21.25 -1.28
CA SER A 458 -24.58 -20.23 -0.26
C SER A 458 -23.74 -18.98 -0.54
N ARG A 459 -23.95 -17.89 0.21
CA ARG A 459 -23.12 -16.69 0.15
C ARG A 459 -21.66 -17.05 0.35
N LEU A 460 -20.81 -16.70 -0.64
CA LEU A 460 -19.36 -16.97 -0.61
C LEU A 460 -18.60 -15.83 0.06
N VAL A 461 -19.02 -14.58 -0.21
CA VAL A 461 -18.29 -13.40 0.24
C VAL A 461 -18.91 -12.87 1.54
N THR A 462 -18.16 -12.99 2.63
CA THR A 462 -18.46 -12.39 3.94
C THR A 462 -17.49 -11.26 4.22
N TRP A 463 -17.82 -10.40 5.20
CA TRP A 463 -17.01 -9.22 5.53
C TRP A 463 -16.44 -9.27 6.96
N ASP A 464 -16.36 -10.47 7.49
CA ASP A 464 -15.92 -10.76 8.85
C ASP A 464 -14.43 -11.11 8.95
N HIS A 465 -13.76 -11.31 7.83
CA HIS A 465 -12.33 -11.58 7.76
C HIS A 465 -11.69 -11.02 6.48
N VAL A 466 -10.37 -10.88 6.49
CA VAL A 466 -9.59 -10.45 5.34
C VAL A 466 -9.50 -11.59 4.33
N ILE A 467 -9.97 -11.36 3.10
CA ILE A 467 -9.90 -12.34 2.02
C ILE A 467 -8.44 -12.47 1.54
N SER A 468 -7.88 -13.67 1.66
CA SER A 468 -6.55 -13.98 1.13
C SER A 468 -6.56 -14.06 -0.41
N PRO A 469 -5.40 -13.92 -1.08
CA PRO A 469 -5.31 -14.15 -2.53
C PRO A 469 -5.83 -15.53 -2.94
N ALA A 470 -5.49 -16.59 -2.19
CA ALA A 470 -5.95 -17.95 -2.48
C ALA A 470 -7.48 -18.08 -2.36
N GLU A 471 -8.07 -17.48 -1.33
CA GLU A 471 -9.53 -17.44 -1.16
C GLU A 471 -10.20 -16.63 -2.28
N SER A 472 -9.62 -15.49 -2.67
CA SER A 472 -10.07 -14.69 -3.80
C SER A 472 -10.13 -15.49 -5.10
N GLU A 473 -9.12 -16.34 -5.36
CA GLU A 473 -9.08 -17.24 -6.51
C GLU A 473 -10.22 -18.28 -6.45
N ILE A 474 -10.42 -18.91 -5.29
CA ILE A 474 -11.52 -19.87 -5.09
C ILE A 474 -12.87 -19.22 -5.35
N ILE A 475 -13.11 -18.03 -4.80
CA ILE A 475 -14.35 -17.28 -5.00
C ILE A 475 -14.52 -16.93 -6.48
N SER A 476 -13.49 -16.37 -7.10
CA SER A 476 -13.53 -15.96 -8.52
C SER A 476 -13.83 -17.13 -9.46
N HIS A 477 -13.16 -18.27 -9.26
CA HIS A 477 -13.42 -19.48 -10.06
C HIS A 477 -14.81 -20.07 -9.81
N THR A 478 -15.27 -20.08 -8.56
CA THR A 478 -16.62 -20.53 -8.22
C THR A 478 -17.67 -19.67 -8.90
N LEU A 479 -17.55 -18.33 -8.86
CA LEU A 479 -18.45 -17.41 -9.55
C LEU A 479 -18.34 -17.57 -11.08
N GLY A 480 -17.15 -17.88 -11.60
CA GLY A 480 -16.92 -18.16 -13.01
C GLY A 480 -17.69 -19.36 -13.58
N THR A 481 -18.25 -20.22 -12.72
CA THR A 481 -19.14 -21.32 -13.14
C THR A 481 -20.56 -20.86 -13.43
N LEU A 482 -20.93 -19.62 -13.07
CA LEU A 482 -22.26 -19.06 -13.26
C LEU A 482 -22.43 -18.47 -14.67
N PRO A 483 -23.65 -18.48 -15.25
CA PRO A 483 -23.85 -18.15 -16.67
C PRO A 483 -23.42 -16.74 -17.09
N ASN A 484 -23.49 -15.78 -16.16
CA ASN A 484 -23.22 -14.37 -16.46
C ASN A 484 -21.77 -13.97 -16.16
N VAL A 485 -20.95 -14.89 -15.66
CA VAL A 485 -19.58 -14.65 -15.24
C VAL A 485 -18.62 -15.49 -16.06
N THR A 486 -17.58 -14.88 -16.54
CA THR A 486 -16.43 -15.57 -17.13
C THR A 486 -15.21 -15.21 -16.31
N THR A 487 -14.59 -16.18 -15.67
CA THR A 487 -13.33 -15.99 -14.95
C THR A 487 -12.20 -16.68 -15.71
N TYR A 488 -11.09 -15.99 -15.84
CA TYR A 488 -9.88 -16.54 -16.44
C TYR A 488 -8.64 -15.96 -15.77
N VAL A 489 -7.53 -16.68 -15.85
CA VAL A 489 -6.22 -16.18 -15.41
C VAL A 489 -5.66 -15.28 -16.53
N GLY A 490 -5.56 -14.00 -16.28
CA GLY A 490 -5.03 -13.02 -17.23
C GLY A 490 -3.51 -13.08 -17.37
N GLY A 491 -2.83 -13.65 -16.39
CA GLY A 491 -1.39 -13.83 -16.32
C GLY A 491 -0.96 -14.29 -14.95
N TYR A 492 0.33 -14.34 -14.74
CA TYR A 492 0.93 -14.71 -13.45
C TYR A 492 1.77 -13.57 -12.92
N SER A 493 1.83 -13.42 -11.61
CA SER A 493 2.73 -12.47 -10.96
C SER A 493 4.20 -12.89 -11.09
N TYR A 494 5.10 -12.01 -10.64
CA TYR A 494 6.53 -12.31 -10.60
C TYR A 494 6.86 -13.60 -9.85
N GLN A 495 6.15 -13.92 -8.77
CA GLN A 495 6.31 -15.14 -7.98
C GLN A 495 5.41 -16.30 -8.46
N GLY A 496 4.76 -16.17 -9.61
CA GLY A 496 3.99 -17.24 -10.24
C GLY A 496 2.57 -17.42 -9.69
N ARG A 497 2.02 -16.43 -8.97
CA ARG A 497 0.62 -16.48 -8.52
C ARG A 497 -0.32 -16.03 -9.63
N PRO A 498 -1.50 -16.64 -9.78
CA PRO A 498 -2.46 -16.24 -10.80
C PRO A 498 -2.98 -14.81 -10.55
N VAL A 499 -3.21 -14.09 -11.63
CA VAL A 499 -3.90 -12.79 -11.65
C VAL A 499 -5.21 -12.97 -12.38
N SER A 500 -6.28 -13.20 -11.64
CA SER A 500 -7.59 -13.49 -12.19
C SER A 500 -8.32 -12.25 -12.69
N VAL A 501 -9.06 -12.44 -13.78
CA VAL A 501 -9.94 -11.45 -14.38
C VAL A 501 -11.34 -12.04 -14.45
N MET A 502 -12.33 -11.27 -14.01
CA MET A 502 -13.74 -11.64 -14.05
C MET A 502 -14.49 -10.70 -15.01
N GLU A 503 -15.18 -11.26 -15.98
CA GLU A 503 -16.06 -10.53 -16.89
C GLU A 503 -17.51 -10.89 -16.56
N ILE A 504 -18.28 -9.91 -16.16
CA ILE A 504 -19.68 -10.09 -15.74
C ILE A 504 -20.54 -9.36 -16.76
N LYS A 505 -21.31 -10.13 -17.53
CA LYS A 505 -22.11 -9.60 -18.64
C LYS A 505 -23.24 -10.55 -19.01
N LEU A 506 -24.33 -10.01 -19.49
CA LEU A 506 -25.37 -10.84 -20.11
C LEU A 506 -24.92 -11.32 -21.48
N PRO A 507 -25.35 -12.50 -21.91
CA PRO A 507 -25.16 -12.95 -23.27
C PRO A 507 -25.69 -11.92 -24.27
N MET A 508 -24.97 -11.69 -25.36
CA MET A 508 -25.42 -10.82 -26.43
C MET A 508 -26.27 -11.67 -27.39
N GLU A 509 -27.49 -11.22 -27.69
CA GLU A 509 -28.33 -11.80 -28.73
C GLU A 509 -27.81 -11.40 -30.11
N ALA A 510 -26.80 -12.08 -30.59
CA ALA A 510 -26.21 -11.84 -31.90
C ALA A 510 -25.47 -13.09 -32.38
N GLU A 511 -25.56 -13.36 -33.70
CA GLU A 511 -24.83 -14.47 -34.33
C GLU A 511 -23.33 -14.32 -34.23
N LEU A 512 -22.83 -13.07 -34.29
CA LEU A 512 -21.40 -12.73 -34.17
C LEU A 512 -21.20 -11.77 -33.02
N VAL A 513 -20.37 -12.17 -32.09
CA VAL A 513 -19.94 -11.35 -30.96
C VAL A 513 -18.46 -11.04 -31.11
N SER A 514 -18.09 -9.77 -31.09
CA SER A 514 -16.71 -9.32 -31.08
C SER A 514 -16.46 -8.41 -29.88
N GLN A 515 -15.20 -8.27 -29.46
CA GLN A 515 -14.84 -7.36 -28.38
C GLN A 515 -15.24 -5.90 -28.70
N ALA A 516 -15.01 -5.45 -29.94
CA ALA A 516 -15.43 -4.13 -30.39
C ALA A 516 -16.94 -3.92 -30.24
N LYS A 517 -17.72 -4.93 -30.56
CA LYS A 517 -19.18 -4.91 -30.42
C LYS A 517 -19.60 -4.84 -28.95
N LEU A 518 -18.97 -5.63 -28.08
CA LEU A 518 -19.20 -5.60 -26.62
C LEU A 518 -18.91 -4.21 -26.04
N ASN A 519 -17.79 -3.60 -26.43
CA ASN A 519 -17.36 -2.29 -25.94
C ASN A 519 -18.24 -1.13 -26.45
N THR A 520 -18.88 -1.27 -27.61
CA THR A 520 -19.72 -0.23 -28.20
C THR A 520 -21.19 -0.36 -27.84
N TRP A 521 -21.66 -1.58 -27.57
CA TRP A 521 -23.06 -1.83 -27.25
C TRP A 521 -23.46 -1.24 -25.89
N LYS A 522 -22.68 -1.47 -24.87
CA LYS A 522 -22.93 -1.02 -23.49
C LYS A 522 -21.70 -0.30 -22.93
N PRO A 523 -21.90 0.63 -21.97
CA PRO A 523 -20.79 1.11 -21.16
C PRO A 523 -20.11 -0.02 -20.40
N VAL A 524 -18.84 0.22 -20.08
CA VAL A 524 -18.00 -0.73 -19.34
C VAL A 524 -17.56 -0.11 -18.02
N LEU A 525 -17.86 -0.81 -16.94
CA LEU A 525 -17.31 -0.55 -15.60
C LEU A 525 -16.11 -1.48 -15.38
N SER A 526 -14.95 -0.92 -15.18
CA SER A 526 -13.72 -1.65 -14.82
C SER A 526 -13.33 -1.36 -13.37
N ILE A 527 -13.10 -2.41 -12.60
CA ILE A 527 -12.74 -2.32 -11.18
C ILE A 527 -11.48 -3.14 -10.94
N VAL A 528 -10.50 -2.51 -10.30
CA VAL A 528 -9.26 -3.17 -9.88
C VAL A 528 -9.12 -3.04 -8.37
N GLY A 529 -8.74 -4.11 -7.69
CA GLY A 529 -8.54 -4.14 -6.26
C GLY A 529 -7.15 -4.61 -5.88
N ARG A 530 -6.76 -4.34 -4.65
CA ARG A 530 -5.51 -4.82 -4.05
C ARG A 530 -4.27 -4.48 -4.88
N GLN A 531 -4.25 -3.28 -5.48
CA GLN A 531 -3.06 -2.77 -6.15
C GLN A 531 -1.94 -2.57 -5.13
N HIS A 532 -2.24 -1.85 -4.07
CA HIS A 532 -1.42 -1.87 -2.87
C HIS A 532 -1.92 -3.03 -2.01
N ALA A 533 -1.03 -3.94 -1.72
CA ALA A 533 -1.45 -5.25 -1.29
C ALA A 533 -1.91 -5.34 0.17
N ASN A 534 -1.47 -4.41 1.00
CA ASN A 534 -1.87 -4.27 2.40
C ASN A 534 -3.25 -3.58 2.60
N GLU A 535 -3.82 -2.98 1.55
CA GLU A 535 -5.14 -2.32 1.56
C GLU A 535 -6.24 -3.38 1.40
N VAL A 536 -6.75 -3.92 2.51
CA VAL A 536 -7.44 -5.21 2.54
C VAL A 536 -8.92 -5.19 2.15
N SER A 537 -9.64 -4.06 2.30
CA SER A 537 -11.09 -4.03 2.15
C SER A 537 -11.57 -4.12 0.70
N SER A 538 -10.74 -3.70 -0.27
CA SER A 538 -11.15 -3.61 -1.67
C SER A 538 -11.53 -4.96 -2.26
N THR A 539 -10.80 -6.04 -1.98
CA THR A 539 -11.13 -7.40 -2.43
C THR A 539 -12.51 -7.84 -1.95
N SER A 540 -12.85 -7.54 -0.68
CA SER A 540 -14.11 -7.95 -0.06
C SER A 540 -15.33 -7.32 -0.72
N HIS A 541 -15.33 -6.00 -0.90
CA HIS A 541 -16.50 -5.33 -1.52
C HIS A 541 -16.58 -5.55 -3.04
N ILE A 542 -15.45 -5.72 -3.72
CA ILE A 542 -15.42 -6.02 -5.16
C ILE A 542 -15.98 -7.41 -5.43
N LEU A 543 -15.53 -8.43 -4.71
CA LEU A 543 -16.03 -9.80 -4.86
C LEU A 543 -17.49 -9.92 -4.44
N ARG A 544 -17.93 -9.15 -3.43
CA ARG A 544 -19.35 -9.11 -3.07
C ARG A 544 -20.22 -8.54 -4.18
N LEU A 545 -19.80 -7.48 -4.84
CA LEU A 545 -20.50 -6.93 -6.00
C LEU A 545 -20.59 -7.98 -7.12
N ALA A 546 -19.47 -8.67 -7.40
CA ALA A 546 -19.42 -9.74 -8.40
C ALA A 546 -20.43 -10.86 -8.07
N GLU A 547 -20.44 -11.31 -6.83
CA GLU A 547 -21.38 -12.34 -6.35
C GLU A 547 -22.84 -11.91 -6.53
N LEU A 548 -23.18 -10.67 -6.11
CA LEU A 548 -24.54 -10.16 -6.27
C LEU A 548 -24.96 -10.04 -7.73
N MET A 549 -24.08 -9.53 -8.60
CA MET A 549 -24.36 -9.45 -10.04
C MET A 549 -24.48 -10.83 -10.71
N ALA A 550 -23.83 -11.84 -10.13
CA ALA A 550 -23.92 -13.21 -10.62
C ALA A 550 -25.19 -13.95 -10.16
N THR A 551 -25.73 -13.62 -8.98
CA THR A 551 -26.73 -14.46 -8.30
C THR A 551 -28.03 -13.74 -7.96
N ASP A 552 -28.04 -12.43 -7.75
CA ASP A 552 -29.20 -11.66 -7.34
C ASP A 552 -29.88 -11.02 -8.55
N PRO A 553 -31.17 -11.31 -8.84
CA PRO A 553 -31.90 -10.75 -9.99
C PRO A 553 -31.96 -9.23 -10.02
N GLN A 554 -31.96 -8.56 -8.86
CA GLN A 554 -31.97 -7.11 -8.79
C GLN A 554 -30.62 -6.56 -9.35
N TYR A 555 -29.51 -7.13 -8.91
CA TYR A 555 -28.18 -6.72 -9.38
C TYR A 555 -27.91 -7.17 -10.82
N GLN A 556 -28.40 -8.32 -11.23
CA GLN A 556 -28.34 -8.78 -12.63
C GLN A 556 -29.04 -7.80 -13.57
N SER A 557 -30.07 -7.10 -13.11
CA SER A 557 -30.77 -6.12 -13.92
C SER A 557 -29.90 -5.01 -14.46
N TYR A 558 -28.86 -4.61 -13.70
CA TYR A 558 -27.87 -3.60 -14.13
C TYR A 558 -27.06 -4.05 -15.34
N LEU A 559 -26.84 -5.36 -15.49
CA LEU A 559 -26.12 -5.92 -16.64
C LEU A 559 -26.85 -5.72 -17.99
N LYS A 560 -28.13 -5.34 -17.96
CA LYS A 560 -28.84 -4.91 -19.17
C LYS A 560 -28.26 -3.58 -19.72
N ARG A 561 -27.68 -2.77 -18.84
CA ARG A 561 -27.21 -1.42 -19.15
C ARG A 561 -25.69 -1.30 -19.24
N MET A 562 -24.93 -2.23 -18.65
CA MET A 562 -23.48 -2.18 -18.63
C MET A 562 -22.83 -3.57 -18.69
N ASN A 563 -21.54 -3.60 -19.04
CA ASN A 563 -20.67 -4.74 -18.80
C ASN A 563 -19.72 -4.38 -17.64
N VAL A 564 -19.35 -5.37 -16.83
CA VAL A 564 -18.46 -5.19 -15.70
C VAL A 564 -17.24 -6.09 -15.87
N VAL A 565 -16.05 -5.55 -15.64
CA VAL A 565 -14.79 -6.29 -15.63
C VAL A 565 -14.05 -6.01 -14.33
N ILE A 566 -13.59 -7.04 -13.67
CA ILE A 566 -13.02 -6.99 -12.33
C ILE A 566 -11.69 -7.72 -12.31
N GLN A 567 -10.71 -7.11 -11.65
CA GLN A 567 -9.47 -7.73 -11.19
C GLN A 567 -9.46 -7.64 -9.66
N PRO A 568 -9.83 -8.71 -8.94
CA PRO A 568 -10.02 -8.65 -7.48
C PRO A 568 -8.70 -8.40 -6.71
N VAL A 569 -7.60 -8.96 -7.20
CA VAL A 569 -6.25 -8.83 -6.63
C VAL A 569 -5.27 -8.59 -7.76
N VAL A 570 -4.79 -7.35 -7.88
CA VAL A 570 -3.84 -6.97 -8.93
C VAL A 570 -2.41 -7.33 -8.55
N ASN A 571 -2.09 -7.28 -7.26
CA ASN A 571 -0.77 -7.59 -6.71
C ASN A 571 -0.85 -8.82 -5.79
N PRO A 572 -0.95 -10.04 -6.33
CA PRO A 572 -1.12 -11.23 -5.50
C PRO A 572 0.14 -11.60 -4.71
N ASP A 573 1.33 -11.21 -5.15
CA ASP A 573 2.57 -11.47 -4.41
C ASP A 573 2.63 -10.64 -3.13
N GLY A 574 2.41 -9.34 -3.24
CA GLY A 574 2.34 -8.47 -2.08
C GLY A 574 1.16 -8.82 -1.17
N ALA A 575 -0.01 -9.14 -1.74
CA ALA A 575 -1.18 -9.51 -0.95
C ALA A 575 -1.00 -10.82 -0.16
N SER A 576 -0.26 -11.78 -0.72
CA SER A 576 0.10 -13.00 0.00
C SER A 576 1.04 -12.71 1.17
N LEU A 577 2.06 -11.89 0.95
CA LEU A 577 2.97 -11.46 1.99
C LEU A 577 2.24 -10.67 3.10
N SER A 578 1.45 -9.68 2.72
CA SER A 578 0.64 -8.88 3.66
C SER A 578 -0.29 -9.76 4.50
N TYR A 579 -0.91 -10.77 3.90
CA TYR A 579 -1.77 -11.71 4.59
C TYR A 579 -1.02 -12.55 5.62
N GLU A 580 0.20 -13.02 5.31
CA GLU A 580 1.04 -13.75 6.25
C GLU A 580 1.55 -12.86 7.40
N LEU A 581 1.91 -11.61 7.10
CA LEU A 581 2.30 -10.65 8.13
C LEU A 581 1.14 -10.33 9.09
N GLN A 582 -0.07 -10.14 8.59
CA GLN A 582 -1.25 -9.91 9.41
C GLN A 582 -1.57 -11.06 10.38
N LYS A 583 -1.26 -12.29 10.03
CA LYS A 583 -1.45 -13.43 10.97
C LYS A 583 -0.54 -13.33 12.18
N LEU A 584 0.65 -12.79 12.01
CA LEU A 584 1.62 -12.63 13.10
C LEU A 584 1.32 -11.38 13.93
N THR A 585 0.98 -10.30 13.29
CA THR A 585 0.80 -8.97 13.90
C THR A 585 -0.47 -8.30 13.37
N PRO A 586 -1.65 -8.79 13.76
CA PRO A 586 -2.92 -8.37 13.17
C PRO A 586 -3.29 -6.90 13.41
N THR A 587 -2.70 -6.26 14.42
CA THR A 587 -2.98 -4.88 14.78
C THR A 587 -1.94 -3.90 14.24
N HIS A 588 -0.88 -4.37 13.56
CA HIS A 588 0.20 -3.54 13.05
C HIS A 588 -0.02 -3.20 11.58
N CYS A 589 0.20 -1.95 11.23
CA CYS A 589 0.17 -1.49 9.85
C CYS A 589 1.53 -1.77 9.20
N LEU A 590 1.60 -2.82 8.39
CA LEU A 590 2.83 -3.30 7.80
C LEU A 590 2.80 -3.10 6.28
N HIS A 591 3.76 -2.33 5.76
CA HIS A 591 3.82 -1.98 4.35
C HIS A 591 4.70 -2.92 3.50
N ALA A 592 5.41 -3.87 4.08
CA ALA A 592 6.11 -4.88 3.30
C ALA A 592 5.11 -5.61 2.37
N GLY A 593 5.43 -5.66 1.09
CA GLY A 593 4.53 -6.17 0.07
C GLY A 593 3.46 -5.17 -0.43
N ARG A 594 3.39 -3.94 0.12
CA ARG A 594 2.50 -2.89 -0.39
C ARG A 594 2.63 -2.72 -1.89
N TYR A 595 3.85 -2.67 -2.36
CA TYR A 595 4.20 -2.66 -3.76
C TYR A 595 4.43 -4.09 -4.27
N SER A 596 4.99 -4.23 -5.45
CA SER A 596 5.27 -5.55 -6.03
C SER A 596 6.42 -6.28 -5.30
N ALA A 597 6.59 -7.56 -5.63
CA ALA A 597 7.70 -8.38 -5.14
C ALA A 597 9.11 -7.88 -5.50
N LEU A 598 9.24 -6.85 -6.33
CA LEU A 598 10.52 -6.23 -6.71
C LEU A 598 10.66 -4.77 -6.28
N GLY A 599 9.66 -4.24 -5.55
CA GLY A 599 9.69 -2.90 -4.98
C GLY A 599 8.94 -1.81 -5.73
N PRO A 600 8.75 -1.81 -7.08
CA PRO A 600 7.98 -0.77 -7.73
C PRO A 600 6.48 -0.96 -7.57
N ASP A 601 5.75 0.15 -7.62
CA ASP A 601 4.30 0.14 -7.72
C ASP A 601 3.86 -0.46 -9.07
N VAL A 602 2.96 -1.45 -9.03
CA VAL A 602 2.50 -2.20 -10.20
C VAL A 602 2.02 -1.31 -11.37
N PRO A 603 1.18 -0.28 -11.15
CA PRO A 603 0.76 0.61 -12.24
C PRO A 603 1.89 1.38 -12.91
N GLY A 604 2.98 1.65 -12.22
CA GLY A 604 4.17 2.28 -12.79
C GLY A 604 4.83 1.44 -13.89
N GLN A 605 4.53 0.14 -13.92
CA GLN A 605 5.10 -0.82 -14.86
C GLN A 605 4.20 -1.11 -16.08
N VAL A 606 2.96 -0.64 -16.09
CA VAL A 606 1.96 -0.92 -17.15
C VAL A 606 2.45 -0.58 -18.56
N ASN A 607 3.24 0.47 -18.71
CA ASN A 607 3.78 0.90 -19.99
C ASN A 607 5.26 0.54 -20.20
N ASN A 608 5.85 -0.21 -19.28
CA ASN A 608 7.22 -0.69 -19.41
C ASN A 608 7.23 -2.01 -20.21
N PRO A 609 7.74 -2.04 -21.45
CA PRO A 609 7.75 -3.24 -22.27
C PRO A 609 8.68 -4.33 -21.70
N ASP A 610 9.67 -3.92 -20.91
CA ASP A 610 10.68 -4.80 -20.34
C ASP A 610 10.39 -5.15 -18.87
N THR A 611 9.16 -4.90 -18.41
CA THR A 611 8.81 -5.18 -17.02
C THR A 611 8.89 -6.67 -16.69
N LEU A 612 9.46 -6.97 -15.53
CA LEU A 612 9.42 -8.31 -14.94
C LEU A 612 8.08 -8.59 -14.23
N LEU A 613 7.26 -7.55 -14.02
CA LEU A 613 5.99 -7.65 -13.30
C LEU A 613 4.83 -7.92 -14.28
N THR A 614 4.55 -9.19 -14.50
CA THR A 614 3.52 -9.62 -15.47
C THR A 614 2.12 -9.18 -15.03
N GLU A 615 1.86 -9.02 -13.74
CA GLU A 615 0.64 -8.46 -13.19
C GLU A 615 0.32 -7.06 -13.75
N ALA A 616 1.33 -6.23 -13.99
CA ALA A 616 1.16 -4.93 -14.65
C ALA A 616 0.69 -5.08 -16.10
N LEU A 617 1.16 -6.09 -16.80
CA LEU A 617 0.74 -6.39 -18.18
C LEU A 617 -0.71 -6.84 -18.21
N VAL A 618 -1.17 -7.62 -17.23
CA VAL A 618 -2.60 -7.98 -17.12
C VAL A 618 -3.48 -6.75 -17.00
N MET A 619 -3.10 -5.79 -16.15
CA MET A 619 -3.82 -4.51 -16.05
C MET A 619 -3.89 -3.76 -17.39
N ARG A 620 -2.77 -3.72 -18.12
CA ARG A 620 -2.68 -3.11 -19.45
C ARG A 620 -3.63 -3.78 -20.44
N ASP A 621 -3.55 -5.10 -20.52
CA ASP A 621 -4.29 -5.88 -21.50
C ASP A 621 -5.80 -5.83 -21.24
N VAL A 622 -6.23 -5.91 -20.00
CA VAL A 622 -7.63 -5.70 -19.60
C VAL A 622 -8.11 -4.29 -19.99
N SER A 623 -7.28 -3.27 -19.72
CA SER A 623 -7.58 -1.89 -20.11
C SER A 623 -7.74 -1.73 -21.63
N ARG A 624 -6.87 -2.33 -22.42
CA ARG A 624 -6.91 -2.30 -23.89
C ARG A 624 -8.08 -3.09 -24.44
N LYS A 625 -8.36 -4.25 -23.87
CA LYS A 625 -9.47 -5.11 -24.27
C LYS A 625 -10.83 -4.43 -24.05
N TRP A 626 -11.05 -3.84 -22.88
CA TRP A 626 -12.37 -3.38 -22.48
C TRP A 626 -12.64 -1.89 -22.72
N VAL A 627 -11.62 -1.05 -22.78
CA VAL A 627 -11.74 0.39 -23.06
C VAL A 627 -12.84 1.02 -22.19
N ALA A 628 -12.69 0.88 -20.88
CA ALA A 628 -13.73 1.17 -19.90
C ALA A 628 -14.18 2.65 -19.88
N ASP A 629 -15.48 2.87 -19.69
CA ASP A 629 -16.09 4.18 -19.49
C ASP A 629 -15.88 4.71 -18.08
N VAL A 630 -15.99 3.84 -17.10
CA VAL A 630 -15.72 4.11 -15.68
C VAL A 630 -14.65 3.14 -15.19
N ARG A 631 -13.60 3.67 -14.57
CA ARG A 631 -12.53 2.90 -13.96
C ARG A 631 -12.46 3.23 -12.47
N LEU A 632 -12.52 2.20 -11.66
CA LEU A 632 -12.42 2.31 -10.21
C LEU A 632 -11.19 1.58 -9.72
N ASN A 633 -10.49 2.21 -8.79
CA ASN A 633 -9.36 1.65 -8.08
C ASN A 633 -9.48 2.00 -6.60
N PRO A 634 -10.25 1.24 -5.82
CA PRO A 634 -10.34 1.43 -4.38
C PRO A 634 -9.00 1.19 -3.73
N HIS A 635 -8.55 2.17 -2.96
CA HIS A 635 -7.35 2.15 -2.15
C HIS A 635 -7.68 2.20 -0.67
N GLY A 636 -6.66 2.03 0.15
CA GLY A 636 -6.70 2.19 1.58
C GLY A 636 -5.49 2.93 2.13
N TYR A 637 -5.50 3.13 3.43
CA TYR A 637 -4.41 3.73 4.19
C TYR A 637 -4.46 3.21 5.63
N PRO A 638 -3.43 3.48 6.45
CA PRO A 638 -3.39 3.00 7.83
C PRO A 638 -4.67 3.29 8.62
N SER A 639 -5.18 2.28 9.32
CA SER A 639 -6.38 2.38 10.16
C SER A 639 -6.16 3.19 11.43
N HIS A 640 -4.90 3.43 11.78
CA HIS A 640 -4.44 4.25 12.89
C HIS A 640 -3.30 5.16 12.43
N GLU A 641 -2.79 5.98 13.34
CA GLU A 641 -1.62 6.80 13.05
C GLU A 641 -0.45 5.94 12.60
N TRP A 642 0.18 6.38 11.55
CA TRP A 642 1.36 5.76 10.99
C TRP A 642 2.54 6.73 11.05
N VAL A 643 3.68 6.27 11.55
CA VAL A 643 4.83 7.08 11.92
C VAL A 643 6.12 6.41 11.48
N HIS A 644 7.05 7.18 10.91
CA HIS A 644 8.43 6.79 10.65
C HIS A 644 9.38 7.46 11.63
N GLN A 645 10.03 6.69 12.48
CA GLN A 645 10.92 7.24 13.49
C GLN A 645 12.25 7.72 12.91
N PHE A 646 12.88 6.92 12.06
CA PHE A 646 14.20 7.17 11.51
C PHE A 646 14.18 7.97 10.20
N ALA A 647 13.03 8.17 9.60
CA ALA A 647 12.81 9.03 8.45
C ALA A 647 12.32 10.43 8.81
N ASN A 648 12.44 10.84 10.08
CA ASN A 648 11.95 12.12 10.59
C ASN A 648 10.45 12.33 10.31
N TYR A 649 9.67 11.27 10.31
CA TYR A 649 8.25 11.26 9.96
C TYR A 649 7.98 11.84 8.55
N ASN A 650 8.94 11.83 7.67
CA ASN A 650 8.81 12.46 6.36
C ASN A 650 9.50 11.69 5.25
N PRO A 651 9.12 10.46 4.98
CA PRO A 651 9.59 9.82 3.77
C PRO A 651 9.11 10.61 2.57
N LYS A 652 9.95 10.77 1.58
CA LYS A 652 9.70 11.59 0.39
C LYS A 652 8.37 11.32 -0.30
N SER A 653 7.86 10.11 -0.22
CA SER A 653 6.66 9.66 -0.91
C SER A 653 5.41 9.70 -0.09
N PHE A 654 5.55 9.62 1.20
CA PHE A 654 4.48 9.68 2.18
C PHE A 654 4.82 10.84 3.09
N ARG A 655 3.99 11.86 3.11
CA ARG A 655 4.24 12.99 3.99
C ARG A 655 3.96 12.57 5.41
N SER A 656 5.01 12.37 6.14
CA SER A 656 5.26 12.22 7.56
C SER A 656 4.27 11.43 8.42
N TYR A 657 3.02 11.78 8.46
CA TYR A 657 2.00 11.15 9.27
C TYR A 657 0.78 10.82 8.49
N TRP A 658 0.27 9.64 8.73
CA TRP A 658 -1.04 9.26 8.30
C TRP A 658 -1.97 9.26 9.51
N ILE A 659 -2.51 10.42 9.82
CA ILE A 659 -3.62 10.49 10.76
C ILE A 659 -4.88 10.07 9.99
N PRO A 660 -5.71 9.19 10.54
CA PRO A 660 -6.95 8.77 9.91
C PRO A 660 -7.82 9.96 9.48
N ARG A 661 -8.20 9.99 8.21
CA ARG A 661 -8.90 11.12 7.57
C ARG A 661 -10.37 10.89 7.30
N GLY A 662 -10.87 9.72 7.65
CA GLY A 662 -12.15 9.22 7.19
C GLY A 662 -12.08 8.66 5.77
N TRP A 663 -13.16 8.09 5.30
CA TRP A 663 -13.25 7.63 3.93
C TRP A 663 -13.35 8.83 2.97
N TYR A 664 -12.55 8.84 1.93
CA TYR A 664 -12.61 9.90 0.93
C TYR A 664 -12.42 9.38 -0.49
N THR A 665 -12.90 10.17 -1.45
CA THR A 665 -12.72 9.93 -2.88
C THR A 665 -12.03 11.11 -3.54
N SER A 666 -11.24 10.85 -4.57
CA SER A 666 -10.65 11.91 -5.36
C SER A 666 -11.61 12.33 -6.49
N ALA A 667 -11.93 13.62 -6.55
CA ALA A 667 -12.62 14.23 -7.69
C ALA A 667 -11.58 14.96 -8.55
N ARG A 668 -11.37 14.47 -9.77
CA ARG A 668 -10.42 15.07 -10.70
C ARG A 668 -11.13 16.08 -11.61
N VAL A 669 -10.83 17.36 -11.44
CA VAL A 669 -11.29 18.44 -12.29
C VAL A 669 -10.15 18.86 -13.25
N ILE A 670 -10.45 18.94 -14.53
CA ILE A 670 -9.50 19.36 -15.57
C ILE A 670 -9.98 20.72 -16.11
N GLU A 671 -9.18 21.75 -15.97
CA GLU A 671 -9.54 23.14 -16.37
C GLU A 671 -9.40 23.37 -17.90
N ASP A 672 -9.84 22.43 -18.73
CA ASP A 672 -9.86 22.56 -20.18
C ASP A 672 -11.32 22.61 -20.66
N PRO A 673 -11.77 23.72 -21.28
CA PRO A 673 -13.14 23.83 -21.78
C PRO A 673 -13.54 22.71 -22.76
N ARG A 674 -12.58 22.12 -23.47
CA ARG A 674 -12.80 21.00 -24.39
C ARG A 674 -13.16 19.70 -23.65
N LEU A 675 -12.83 19.62 -22.35
CA LEU A 675 -13.10 18.50 -21.46
C LEU A 675 -14.28 18.74 -20.50
N LYS A 676 -15.08 19.77 -20.79
CA LYS A 676 -16.23 20.12 -19.94
C LYS A 676 -17.16 18.93 -19.67
N ASP A 677 -17.50 18.17 -20.70
CA ASP A 677 -18.40 17.02 -20.56
C ASP A 677 -17.82 15.92 -19.63
N TYR A 678 -16.48 15.78 -19.59
CA TYR A 678 -15.80 14.84 -18.66
C TYR A 678 -15.83 15.37 -17.23
N ASN A 679 -15.65 16.66 -17.05
CA ASN A 679 -15.77 17.30 -15.75
C ASN A 679 -17.21 17.21 -15.22
N ASP A 680 -18.20 17.45 -16.06
CA ASP A 680 -19.62 17.31 -15.69
C ASP A 680 -19.93 15.86 -15.27
N ALA A 681 -19.36 14.85 -15.96
CA ALA A 681 -19.50 13.44 -15.56
C ALA A 681 -18.80 13.14 -14.24
N ALA A 682 -17.61 13.69 -13.99
CA ALA A 682 -16.89 13.52 -12.74
C ALA A 682 -17.62 14.16 -11.55
N LEU A 683 -18.18 15.36 -11.73
CA LEU A 683 -18.98 16.03 -10.71
C LEU A 683 -20.29 15.28 -10.44
N ALA A 684 -20.94 14.77 -11.48
CA ALA A 684 -22.11 13.93 -11.30
C ALA A 684 -21.78 12.64 -10.54
N MET A 685 -20.66 11.98 -10.87
CA MET A 685 -20.21 10.79 -10.13
C MET A 685 -19.96 11.10 -8.66
N ARG A 686 -19.35 12.24 -8.33
CA ARG A 686 -19.20 12.69 -6.94
C ARG A 686 -20.54 12.75 -6.20
N ASP A 687 -21.59 13.24 -6.87
CA ASP A 687 -22.92 13.33 -6.26
C ASP A 687 -23.48 11.91 -5.96
N TYR A 688 -23.31 10.97 -6.88
CA TYR A 688 -23.72 9.57 -6.66
C TYR A 688 -22.92 8.92 -5.52
N ILE A 689 -21.60 9.17 -5.46
CA ILE A 689 -20.74 8.62 -4.40
C ILE A 689 -21.20 9.16 -3.04
N ALA A 690 -21.37 10.48 -2.89
CA ALA A 690 -21.79 11.07 -1.64
C ALA A 690 -23.16 10.54 -1.19
N GLU A 691 -24.09 10.36 -2.12
CA GLU A 691 -25.43 9.81 -1.83
C GLU A 691 -25.35 8.34 -1.38
N GLU A 692 -24.58 7.49 -2.08
CA GLU A 692 -24.54 6.06 -1.75
C GLU A 692 -23.77 5.77 -0.46
N VAL A 693 -22.64 6.42 -0.26
CA VAL A 693 -21.83 6.24 0.95
C VAL A 693 -22.56 6.73 2.20
N SER A 694 -23.27 7.85 2.09
CA SER A 694 -23.98 8.45 3.22
C SER A 694 -25.30 7.75 3.58
N LYS A 695 -25.76 6.74 2.80
CA LYS A 695 -26.97 5.97 3.11
C LYS A 695 -26.86 5.17 4.40
N ASP A 696 -25.67 4.66 4.72
CA ASP A 696 -25.40 3.94 5.94
C ASP A 696 -25.12 4.93 7.08
N PRO A 697 -25.98 5.00 8.12
CA PRO A 697 -25.78 5.96 9.21
C PRO A 697 -24.49 5.78 9.97
N GLN A 698 -24.07 4.51 10.20
CA GLN A 698 -22.84 4.20 10.92
C GLN A 698 -21.60 4.61 10.12
N VAL A 699 -21.60 4.32 8.81
CA VAL A 699 -20.53 4.75 7.89
C VAL A 699 -20.42 6.27 7.90
N ARG A 700 -21.55 6.97 7.75
CA ARG A 700 -21.61 8.44 7.75
C ARG A 700 -21.08 9.04 9.04
N GLU A 701 -21.57 8.56 10.18
CA GLU A 701 -21.17 9.06 11.51
C GLU A 701 -19.68 8.85 11.77
N THR A 702 -19.20 7.64 11.51
CA THR A 702 -17.77 7.32 11.66
C THR A 702 -16.90 8.18 10.76
N ASN A 703 -17.28 8.34 9.49
CA ASN A 703 -16.54 9.14 8.53
C ASN A 703 -16.44 10.62 8.98
N LEU A 704 -17.55 11.21 9.45
CA LEU A 704 -17.57 12.59 9.94
C LEU A 704 -16.72 12.74 11.21
N ARG A 705 -16.79 11.79 12.14
CA ARG A 705 -16.02 11.81 13.38
C ARG A 705 -14.51 11.72 13.12
N ILE A 706 -14.09 10.82 12.24
CA ILE A 706 -12.67 10.69 11.89
C ILE A 706 -12.18 11.91 11.09
N TYR A 707 -13.02 12.44 10.20
CA TYR A 707 -12.70 13.68 9.49
C TYR A 707 -12.56 14.87 10.44
N ASP A 708 -13.41 14.99 11.47
CA ASP A 708 -13.27 16.01 12.50
C ASP A 708 -11.94 15.89 13.24
N ARG A 709 -11.52 14.66 13.60
CA ARG A 709 -10.21 14.39 14.19
C ARG A 709 -9.08 14.84 13.25
N TYR A 710 -9.20 14.54 11.97
CA TYR A 710 -8.24 14.97 10.95
C TYR A 710 -8.18 16.50 10.84
N GLN A 711 -9.32 17.20 10.93
CA GLN A 711 -9.36 18.66 10.96
C GLN A 711 -8.58 19.24 12.16
N ARG A 712 -8.77 18.67 13.34
CA ARG A 712 -8.14 19.16 14.59
C ARG A 712 -6.63 18.92 14.60
N TRP A 713 -6.16 17.79 14.06
CA TRP A 713 -4.77 17.34 14.15
C TRP A 713 -3.91 17.69 12.92
N THR A 714 -4.51 17.84 11.75
CA THR A 714 -3.78 18.08 10.50
C THR A 714 -4.20 19.38 9.83
N MET A 715 -5.45 19.49 9.38
CA MET A 715 -5.87 20.59 8.52
C MET A 715 -5.75 21.97 9.19
N ARG A 716 -5.99 22.05 10.49
CA ARG A 716 -5.83 23.28 11.26
C ARG A 716 -4.41 23.84 11.22
N TRP A 717 -3.41 22.96 11.17
CA TRP A 717 -2.00 23.31 11.33
C TRP A 717 -1.22 23.24 10.01
N GLN A 718 -1.67 22.36 9.11
CA GLN A 718 -1.06 22.07 7.81
C GLN A 718 -2.12 22.02 6.70
N PRO A 719 -2.83 23.13 6.42
CA PRO A 719 -4.01 23.15 5.54
C PRO A 719 -3.68 22.81 4.07
N HIS A 720 -2.41 22.83 3.68
CA HIS A 720 -1.96 22.53 2.32
C HIS A 720 -1.54 21.06 2.13
N LEU A 721 -1.50 20.26 3.18
CA LEU A 721 -0.99 18.88 3.10
C LEU A 721 -1.93 17.99 2.28
N TYR A 722 -3.21 17.93 2.70
CA TYR A 722 -4.29 17.25 1.98
C TYR A 722 -5.56 18.08 2.14
N ASN A 723 -5.93 18.81 1.12
CA ASN A 723 -7.15 19.62 1.16
C ASN A 723 -8.37 18.73 0.92
N LEU A 724 -8.89 18.15 2.00
CA LEU A 724 -10.16 17.42 2.00
C LEU A 724 -11.30 18.37 2.32
N GLU A 725 -12.38 18.24 1.58
CA GLU A 725 -13.61 18.97 1.78
C GLU A 725 -14.75 18.00 2.08
N ILE A 726 -15.62 18.32 3.04
CA ILE A 726 -16.84 17.56 3.24
C ILE A 726 -17.91 18.01 2.26
N TYR A 727 -18.35 17.07 1.45
CA TYR A 727 -19.42 17.24 0.50
C TYR A 727 -20.52 16.22 0.77
N ARG A 728 -21.70 16.68 1.22
CA ARG A 728 -22.82 15.79 1.58
C ARG A 728 -22.37 14.62 2.47
N ASP A 729 -21.71 14.94 3.57
CA ASP A 729 -21.19 13.99 4.57
C ASP A 729 -20.12 13.01 4.06
N THR A 730 -19.52 13.26 2.90
CA THR A 730 -18.44 12.48 2.34
C THR A 730 -17.20 13.35 2.12
N ALA A 731 -16.04 12.87 2.50
CA ALA A 731 -14.79 13.58 2.27
C ALA A 731 -14.37 13.49 0.80
N ILE A 732 -14.09 14.63 0.19
CA ILE A 732 -13.68 14.74 -1.20
C ILE A 732 -12.33 15.42 -1.31
N TYR A 733 -11.40 14.80 -2.00
CA TYR A 733 -10.14 15.39 -2.42
C TYR A 733 -10.27 15.94 -3.85
N HIS A 734 -10.14 17.25 -4.00
CA HIS A 734 -10.17 17.90 -5.31
C HIS A 734 -8.77 17.94 -5.92
N SER A 735 -8.49 17.05 -6.85
CA SER A 735 -7.27 17.07 -7.65
C SER A 735 -7.44 18.00 -8.85
N ARG A 736 -6.84 19.20 -8.80
CA ARG A 736 -6.73 20.09 -9.97
C ARG A 736 -5.51 19.69 -10.78
N ARG A 737 -5.73 19.25 -12.02
CA ARG A 737 -4.65 19.20 -13.00
C ARG A 737 -4.64 20.48 -13.79
N SER A 738 -3.54 21.23 -13.76
CA SER A 738 -3.33 22.38 -14.63
C SER A 738 -3.38 21.94 -16.10
N SER A 739 -3.80 22.84 -16.97
CA SER A 739 -3.85 22.69 -18.42
C SER A 739 -2.48 22.40 -19.08
N SER A 740 -1.39 22.40 -18.33
CA SER A 740 -0.04 22.08 -18.78
C SER A 740 0.19 20.60 -19.13
N VAL A 741 -0.79 19.73 -18.95
CA VAL A 741 -0.77 18.47 -19.69
C VAL A 741 -0.96 18.86 -21.14
N SER A 742 0.14 18.96 -21.90
CA SER A 742 0.10 19.08 -23.36
C SER A 742 -0.75 17.92 -23.88
N VAL A 743 -2.01 18.21 -24.15
CA VAL A 743 -2.89 17.25 -24.79
C VAL A 743 -2.45 17.28 -26.26
N PRO A 744 -1.72 16.27 -26.75
CA PRO A 744 -1.32 16.25 -28.12
C PRO A 744 -2.58 16.24 -28.99
N GLY A 745 -2.77 17.20 -29.84
CA GLY A 745 -3.77 17.28 -30.88
C GLY A 745 -5.24 16.95 -30.59
N PRO A 746 -6.13 17.15 -31.53
CA PRO A 746 -7.56 16.87 -31.35
C PRO A 746 -7.89 15.39 -31.06
N GLU A 747 -7.06 14.47 -31.55
CA GLU A 747 -7.27 13.03 -31.38
C GLU A 747 -6.99 12.55 -29.93
N ALA A 748 -6.12 13.21 -29.20
CA ALA A 748 -5.83 12.89 -27.81
C ALA A 748 -6.92 13.33 -26.83
N LEU A 749 -7.90 14.09 -27.27
CA LEU A 749 -9.08 14.46 -26.47
C LEU A 749 -10.13 13.34 -26.42
N ILE A 750 -10.05 12.36 -27.28
CA ILE A 750 -10.95 11.20 -27.26
C ILE A 750 -10.47 10.22 -26.20
N ARG A 751 -10.74 10.52 -24.95
CA ARG A 751 -10.52 9.56 -23.87
C ARG A 751 -11.75 8.66 -23.75
N PRO A 752 -11.58 7.35 -23.82
CA PRO A 752 -12.73 6.44 -23.63
C PRO A 752 -13.30 6.54 -22.22
N THR A 753 -12.45 6.70 -21.20
CA THR A 753 -12.84 6.76 -19.79
C THR A 753 -13.35 8.15 -19.43
N VAL A 754 -14.61 8.22 -19.01
CA VAL A 754 -15.26 9.47 -18.56
C VAL A 754 -15.00 9.74 -17.08
N PHE A 755 -14.82 8.69 -16.27
CA PHE A 755 -14.46 8.80 -14.87
C PHE A 755 -13.41 7.75 -14.52
N SER A 756 -12.33 8.21 -13.90
CA SER A 756 -11.33 7.35 -13.28
C SER A 756 -11.18 7.82 -11.85
N GLY A 757 -11.62 7.01 -10.91
CA GLY A 757 -11.67 7.34 -9.49
C GLY A 757 -10.87 6.38 -8.64
N SER A 758 -10.31 6.91 -7.58
CA SER A 758 -9.74 6.18 -6.46
C SER A 758 -10.41 6.62 -5.17
N THR A 759 -10.47 5.72 -4.23
CA THR A 759 -10.89 6.01 -2.85
C THR A 759 -9.75 5.71 -1.92
N GLU A 760 -9.90 6.17 -0.70
CA GLU A 760 -9.02 5.80 0.39
C GLU A 760 -9.88 5.44 1.59
N ALA A 761 -9.69 4.26 2.14
CA ALA A 761 -10.34 3.78 3.35
C ALA A 761 -9.27 3.45 4.40
N MET A 762 -9.59 3.64 5.68
CA MET A 762 -8.70 3.27 6.79
C MET A 762 -8.79 1.76 7.05
N ASP A 763 -8.12 0.96 6.20
CA ASP A 763 -8.34 -0.48 6.14
C ASP A 763 -7.09 -1.35 6.30
N GLU A 764 -5.91 -0.78 6.41
CA GLU A 764 -4.67 -1.58 6.37
C GLU A 764 -4.52 -2.54 7.57
N THR A 765 -5.14 -2.24 8.70
CA THR A 765 -5.26 -3.18 9.85
C THR A 765 -6.70 -3.61 10.12
N ALA A 766 -7.61 -3.37 9.17
CA ALA A 766 -9.03 -3.60 9.40
C ALA A 766 -9.36 -5.08 9.60
N GLN A 767 -10.06 -5.36 10.69
CA GLN A 767 -10.54 -6.69 11.07
C GLN A 767 -11.91 -6.60 11.74
N GLY A 768 -12.65 -7.72 11.73
CA GLY A 768 -13.93 -7.81 12.42
C GLY A 768 -14.91 -6.68 12.08
N PRO A 769 -15.52 -6.02 13.08
CA PRO A 769 -16.50 -4.96 12.84
C PRO A 769 -15.95 -3.74 12.08
N TRP A 770 -14.64 -3.46 12.22
CA TRP A 770 -14.01 -2.37 11.48
C TRP A 770 -13.85 -2.71 10.00
N LEU A 771 -13.49 -3.93 9.69
CA LEU A 771 -13.43 -4.42 8.30
C LEU A 771 -14.82 -4.37 7.65
N ASP A 772 -15.87 -4.81 8.36
CA ASP A 772 -17.25 -4.70 7.89
C ASP A 772 -17.62 -3.25 7.57
N LEU A 773 -17.28 -2.31 8.47
CA LEU A 773 -17.57 -0.89 8.31
C LEU A 773 -16.91 -0.31 7.05
N VAL A 774 -15.59 -0.48 6.90
CA VAL A 774 -14.85 0.07 5.74
C VAL A 774 -15.24 -0.63 4.44
N THR A 775 -15.60 -1.91 4.50
CA THR A 775 -16.12 -2.66 3.34
C THR A 775 -17.48 -2.13 2.88
N ARG A 776 -18.37 -1.75 3.81
CA ARG A 776 -19.65 -1.08 3.48
C ARG A 776 -19.44 0.28 2.84
N MET A 777 -18.46 1.06 3.29
CA MET A 777 -18.05 2.31 2.64
C MET A 777 -17.64 2.07 1.19
N GLY A 778 -16.73 1.11 0.96
CA GLY A 778 -16.24 0.73 -0.37
C GLY A 778 -17.37 0.19 -1.27
N PHE A 779 -18.29 -0.60 -0.72
CA PHE A 779 -19.44 -1.10 -1.46
C PHE A 779 -20.37 0.03 -1.92
N GLY A 780 -20.60 1.05 -1.07
CA GLY A 780 -21.33 2.25 -1.45
C GLY A 780 -20.69 2.96 -2.65
N TYR A 781 -19.37 3.05 -2.67
CA TYR A 781 -18.62 3.62 -3.81
C TYR A 781 -18.82 2.83 -5.11
N LEU A 782 -18.80 1.50 -5.04
CA LEU A 782 -19.06 0.66 -6.22
C LEU A 782 -20.50 0.86 -6.71
N MET A 783 -21.46 0.87 -5.80
CA MET A 783 -22.87 1.05 -6.15
C MET A 783 -23.16 2.42 -6.74
N ALA A 784 -22.46 3.47 -6.32
CA ALA A 784 -22.55 4.79 -6.94
C ALA A 784 -22.21 4.74 -8.43
N SER A 785 -21.14 4.01 -8.78
CA SER A 785 -20.72 3.84 -10.18
C SER A 785 -21.67 2.97 -10.99
N VAL A 786 -22.21 1.93 -10.39
CA VAL A 786 -23.25 1.09 -11.01
C VAL A 786 -24.50 1.93 -11.31
N ARG A 787 -24.97 2.72 -10.34
CA ARG A 787 -26.16 3.58 -10.52
C ARG A 787 -25.90 4.70 -11.53
N PHE A 788 -24.72 5.32 -11.51
CA PHE A 788 -24.36 6.32 -12.50
C PHE A 788 -24.47 5.77 -13.93
N LEU A 789 -23.97 4.55 -14.18
CA LEU A 789 -24.03 3.92 -15.50
C LEU A 789 -25.44 3.41 -15.84
N ASP A 790 -26.21 2.96 -14.87
CA ASP A 790 -27.59 2.54 -15.08
C ASP A 790 -28.49 3.70 -15.49
N GLU A 791 -28.34 4.84 -14.83
CA GLU A 791 -29.12 6.07 -15.10
C GLU A 791 -28.52 6.90 -16.26
N ALA A 792 -27.33 6.57 -16.76
CA ALA A 792 -26.61 7.39 -17.74
C ALA A 792 -27.33 7.51 -19.08
N VAL A 793 -27.20 8.70 -19.69
CA VAL A 793 -27.65 8.95 -21.04
C VAL A 793 -26.49 8.72 -22.00
N TYR A 794 -26.66 7.79 -22.93
CA TYR A 794 -25.72 7.52 -24.00
C TYR A 794 -26.44 7.02 -25.24
N SER A 795 -25.87 7.30 -26.42
CA SER A 795 -26.36 6.75 -27.69
C SER A 795 -25.87 5.32 -27.85
N LEU A 796 -26.76 4.40 -28.23
CA LEU A 796 -26.43 2.99 -28.31
C LEU A 796 -25.37 2.69 -29.36
N TYR A 797 -25.49 3.08 -30.56
CA TYR A 797 -24.46 3.15 -31.60
C TYR A 797 -25.04 3.64 -32.93
N ARG A 798 -24.18 4.10 -33.84
CA ARG A 798 -24.54 4.35 -35.24
C ARG A 798 -23.97 3.24 -36.11
N MET A 799 -24.80 2.63 -36.92
CA MET A 799 -24.34 1.73 -37.96
C MET A 799 -24.38 2.51 -39.29
N GLU A 800 -23.23 2.71 -39.92
CA GLU A 800 -23.11 3.27 -41.25
C GLU A 800 -22.66 2.15 -42.17
N GLY A 801 -23.43 1.90 -43.24
CA GLY A 801 -23.14 0.90 -44.24
C GLY A 801 -23.01 1.54 -45.63
N GLU A 802 -21.90 1.26 -46.34
CA GLU A 802 -21.79 1.53 -47.75
C GLU A 802 -21.97 0.22 -48.53
N SER A 803 -22.90 0.25 -49.53
CA SER A 803 -23.18 -0.90 -50.36
C SER A 803 -22.56 -0.70 -51.72
N GLN A 804 -21.41 -1.29 -52.01
CA GLN A 804 -20.91 -1.66 -53.32
C GLN A 804 -19.93 -2.81 -53.18
N GLY A 805 -20.44 -4.04 -52.98
CA GLY A 805 -19.61 -5.24 -53.04
C GLY A 805 -18.75 -5.55 -51.81
N SER A 806 -18.56 -4.60 -50.93
CA SER A 806 -17.97 -4.80 -49.59
C SER A 806 -18.77 -4.06 -48.54
N VAL A 807 -19.19 -4.76 -47.49
CA VAL A 807 -19.92 -4.13 -46.39
C VAL A 807 -18.90 -3.66 -45.34
N ARG A 808 -18.72 -2.37 -45.22
CA ARG A 808 -17.97 -1.78 -44.11
C ARG A 808 -18.96 -1.38 -43.03
N ILE A 809 -18.91 -2.07 -41.91
CA ILE A 809 -19.72 -1.75 -40.72
C ILE A 809 -18.84 -0.91 -39.79
N SER A 810 -19.23 0.31 -39.54
CA SER A 810 -18.63 1.15 -38.49
C SER A 810 -19.57 1.23 -37.31
N LEU A 811 -19.09 0.83 -36.15
CA LEU A 811 -19.80 0.91 -34.89
C LEU A 811 -19.21 2.06 -34.05
N THR A 812 -20.02 3.05 -33.72
CA THR A 812 -19.56 4.22 -32.97
C THR A 812 -20.50 4.48 -31.80
N ARG A 813 -19.96 4.59 -30.60
CA ARG A 813 -20.67 5.06 -29.41
C ARG A 813 -20.13 6.42 -29.00
N PRO A 814 -20.97 7.49 -28.99
CA PRO A 814 -20.52 8.79 -28.52
C PRO A 814 -20.07 8.75 -27.06
N ARG A 815 -18.97 9.39 -26.77
CA ARG A 815 -18.45 9.69 -25.43
C ARG A 815 -18.28 11.20 -25.27
N PRO A 816 -18.34 11.75 -24.05
CA PRO A 816 -18.54 11.10 -22.74
C PRO A 816 -19.99 10.65 -22.48
N ILE A 817 -20.14 9.73 -21.55
CA ILE A 817 -21.43 9.35 -20.96
C ILE A 817 -21.86 10.47 -20.01
N ARG A 818 -23.13 10.87 -20.10
CA ARG A 818 -23.70 11.97 -19.29
C ARG A 818 -24.59 11.41 -18.20
N SER A 819 -24.63 12.12 -17.04
CA SER A 819 -25.62 11.83 -16.01
C SER A 819 -27.05 11.93 -16.57
N GLY A 820 -27.91 10.96 -16.21
CA GLY A 820 -29.33 11.01 -16.50
C GLY A 820 -30.11 11.96 -15.61
N ARG A 821 -29.51 12.53 -14.56
CA ARG A 821 -30.16 13.44 -13.62
C ARG A 821 -30.15 14.86 -14.13
N PRO A 822 -31.31 15.58 -14.11
CA PRO A 822 -31.37 17.00 -14.47
C PRO A 822 -30.55 17.83 -13.44
N GLY A 823 -29.68 18.70 -13.91
CA GLY A 823 -29.11 19.77 -13.10
C GLY A 823 -27.93 19.44 -12.20
N SER A 824 -27.28 18.25 -12.30
CA SER A 824 -26.10 17.91 -11.49
C SER A 824 -24.81 18.66 -11.86
N GLY A 825 -24.85 19.51 -12.88
CA GLY A 825 -23.67 20.23 -13.40
C GLY A 825 -23.46 21.68 -12.92
N ASN A 826 -24.35 22.27 -12.14
CA ASN A 826 -24.35 23.73 -11.89
C ASN A 826 -24.66 24.10 -10.42
N GLN A 827 -23.93 23.57 -9.47
CA GLN A 827 -23.80 24.20 -8.15
C GLN A 827 -22.31 24.24 -7.80
N GLN A 828 -21.72 25.41 -8.01
CA GLN A 828 -20.43 25.81 -7.44
C GLN A 828 -20.54 25.96 -5.93
#